data_a9812a3518d05011d4ce0c3cce404b82
#
_entry.id   a9812a3518d05011d4ce0c3cce404b82
#
_cell.length_a   1.000
_cell.length_b   1.000
_cell.length_c   1.000
_cell.angle_alpha   90.00
_cell.angle_beta   90.00
_cell.angle_gamma   90.00
#
_symmetry.space_group_name_H-M   'P 1'
#
loop_
_entity.id
_entity.type
_entity.pdbx_description
1 polymer ?
#
loop_
_entity_poly.entity_id
_entity_poly.type
_entity_poly.pdbx_seq_one_letter_code
_entity_poly.pdbx_strand_id
1 'polypeptide(L)'
;MNGNSNGRSGGHKPSKGQEPKPYNRSADGRKPGNRAHDGRKFDGDRKHSENPRGERKFDGERKYGERRFDDRPRSERKFGGERKFDNRPHDSERKFGGERKHGERPRGERRFDDRPRGERKFDNRPHDSERKHDDRPHDGERRFDGRPHDGERKFDGERPRGERRFDDRPRSERKFDGERKFDNRPHDSERKYDDRLHDDNRKFDDRPRGDRRFDGRPEGGRFRPFAAPVRGGGRSPLPHPETARDAALLALDDVIRHDAYASQALDRALSAVRLSPEDRRLAASIFYFAVENRLRIEWTLGKLMETRPEPVVSDVLHIAAAQLLFMDRIPDHAAVDEAVKQVRAAGRGGLDKLVNGVLRSLIRARDAGELALPDRAESAEEFLSVRYSLALPAVRRLVAAYGVERTEALLAHSPETREITVRPNHARIGRADFEALLDEAHLSWRRGGVDDAYILSDAAGLADLPAYRAGLFSIQSEGSMLAALAVGARPGMRILDACAAPGGKTCLMAERMGASGRVFAWDVHAHRVELIRAAARRLGLDNVRPSVRDARRTDPDMALSMDAVLVDAPCSGLGVMWDKPDIRFRATEESLSQVIPLQREILDACAEMVRPGGLLVYSTCTILPEENEAQARAFLERHPEFEPDGGAEWLPEALRGHLADGRIQLMPDRDGIEGFFIARMRRRRT
;
A
#
# COMPACT_ATOMS: atom_id res chain seq x y z
N MET A 1 80.61 2.84 17.58
CA MET A 1 81.30 1.57 17.94
C MET A 1 80.49 0.47 17.32
N ASN A 2 80.82 0.06 16.10
CA ASN A 2 81.47 -1.19 15.78
C ASN A 2 80.62 -2.41 16.18
N GLY A 3 80.25 -3.32 15.34
CA GLY A 3 80.70 -3.79 14.05
C GLY A 3 79.83 -4.96 13.62
N ASN A 4 79.58 -5.10 12.37
CA ASN A 4 80.14 -6.14 11.46
C ASN A 4 80.01 -7.60 11.92
N SER A 5 79.32 -8.45 11.16
CA SER A 5 79.86 -9.30 10.07
C SER A 5 78.86 -10.41 9.74
N ASN A 6 78.47 -10.54 8.48
CA ASN A 6 78.94 -11.50 7.48
C ASN A 6 78.60 -13.00 7.66
N GLY A 7 77.93 -13.51 6.62
CA GLY A 7 78.25 -14.83 6.12
C GLY A 7 77.09 -15.56 5.46
N ARG A 8 76.88 -15.44 4.13
CA ARG A 8 77.07 -16.48 3.06
C ARG A 8 76.26 -17.78 3.28
N SER A 9 75.55 -18.34 2.41
CA SER A 9 75.51 -18.53 0.95
C SER A 9 74.87 -19.89 0.65
N GLY A 10 74.23 -20.05 -0.47
CA GLY A 10 73.83 -21.33 -1.09
C GLY A 10 72.35 -21.35 -1.42
N GLY A 11 71.86 -21.15 -2.52
CA GLY A 11 72.21 -21.44 -3.89
C GLY A 11 71.67 -22.79 -4.33
N HIS A 12 70.42 -22.84 -4.86
CA HIS A 12 70.05 -23.80 -5.90
C HIS A 12 68.78 -23.35 -6.67
N LYS A 13 69.00 -23.14 -7.98
CA LYS A 13 67.99 -23.16 -9.06
C LYS A 13 68.19 -24.48 -9.82
N PRO A 14 67.41 -24.83 -10.86
CA PRO A 14 65.96 -24.89 -11.08
C PRO A 14 65.52 -26.24 -11.70
N SER A 15 64.23 -26.49 -11.85
CA SER A 15 63.79 -27.35 -12.94
C SER A 15 62.44 -26.94 -13.51
N LYS A 16 62.43 -26.86 -14.84
CA LYS A 16 61.34 -26.56 -15.78
C LYS A 16 60.33 -27.70 -15.85
N GLY A 17 59.12 -27.38 -16.19
CA GLY A 17 58.09 -28.33 -16.64
C GLY A 17 56.79 -27.61 -16.95
N GLN A 18 56.65 -27.13 -18.13
CA GLN A 18 55.75 -27.48 -19.24
C GLN A 18 54.28 -27.07 -19.06
N GLU A 19 53.94 -26.01 -19.80
CA GLU A 19 52.59 -25.68 -20.30
C GLU A 19 52.09 -26.74 -21.28
N PRO A 20 50.78 -26.93 -21.45
CA PRO A 20 50.23 -27.36 -22.73
C PRO A 20 49.44 -26.23 -23.42
N LYS A 21 49.80 -26.09 -24.71
CA LYS A 21 49.25 -25.17 -25.71
C LYS A 21 47.83 -25.58 -26.17
N PRO A 22 47.14 -24.64 -26.82
CA PRO A 22 45.75 -24.82 -27.28
C PRO A 22 45.71 -25.48 -28.67
N TYR A 23 44.61 -26.22 -28.92
CA TYR A 23 44.33 -26.83 -30.23
C TYR A 23 43.60 -25.82 -31.14
N ASN A 24 44.26 -25.53 -32.27
CA ASN A 24 43.82 -24.82 -33.47
C ASN A 24 43.28 -25.82 -34.50
N ARG A 25 42.17 -25.52 -35.17
CA ARG A 25 41.87 -25.88 -36.56
C ARG A 25 41.02 -24.76 -37.13
N SER A 26 41.66 -23.88 -37.90
CA SER A 26 41.90 -23.73 -39.36
C SER A 26 40.63 -24.02 -40.17
N ALA A 27 40.06 -23.01 -40.79
CA ALA A 27 40.39 -22.15 -41.90
C ALA A 27 39.78 -22.67 -43.21
N ASP A 28 39.03 -21.82 -43.84
CA ASP A 28 39.02 -21.40 -45.23
C ASP A 28 37.76 -20.55 -45.45
N GLY A 29 37.77 -19.35 -45.81
CA GLY A 29 38.57 -18.61 -46.78
C GLY A 29 37.74 -18.32 -47.99
N ARG A 30 37.13 -17.08 -48.05
CA ARG A 30 37.10 -16.22 -49.26
C ARG A 30 36.15 -15.05 -49.13
N LYS A 31 36.70 -13.88 -49.07
CA LYS A 31 36.17 -12.61 -49.62
C LYS A 31 36.89 -12.41 -50.96
N PRO A 32 36.57 -11.43 -51.81
CA PRO A 32 35.62 -10.29 -51.79
C PRO A 32 34.95 -10.03 -53.15
N GLY A 33 34.10 -9.00 -53.23
CA GLY A 33 33.75 -8.39 -54.52
C GLY A 33 32.59 -7.41 -54.48
N ASN A 34 32.91 -6.13 -54.35
CA ASN A 34 32.07 -5.00 -54.72
C ASN A 34 31.58 -5.06 -56.17
N ARG A 35 30.34 -4.64 -56.41
CA ARG A 35 30.02 -3.59 -57.41
C ARG A 35 28.54 -3.24 -57.44
N ALA A 36 28.31 -1.95 -57.48
CA ALA A 36 27.06 -1.28 -57.79
C ALA A 36 26.63 -1.51 -59.25
N HIS A 37 25.37 -1.47 -59.55
CA HIS A 37 24.72 -0.62 -60.55
C HIS A 37 23.24 -0.99 -60.77
N ASP A 38 22.47 0.09 -60.73
CA ASP A 38 21.42 0.51 -61.68
C ASP A 38 20.20 -0.38 -61.98
N GLY A 39 19.13 0.19 -61.58
CA GLY A 39 17.98 0.65 -62.32
C GLY A 39 17.36 -0.27 -63.39
N ARG A 40 16.07 -0.52 -63.21
CA ARG A 40 15.02 -0.22 -64.23
C ARG A 40 13.66 -0.76 -63.76
N LYS A 41 12.70 0.13 -63.94
CA LYS A 41 11.26 -0.11 -63.97
C LYS A 41 10.90 -1.21 -64.97
N PHE A 42 9.88 -1.99 -64.67
CA PHE A 42 8.90 -2.44 -65.65
C PHE A 42 7.52 -2.66 -64.99
N ASP A 43 6.54 -1.98 -65.59
CA ASP A 43 5.11 -2.17 -65.52
C ASP A 43 4.72 -3.51 -66.08
N GLY A 44 3.59 -4.04 -65.70
CA GLY A 44 2.95 -5.12 -66.45
C GLY A 44 1.82 -5.84 -65.71
N ASP A 45 0.68 -5.27 -65.78
CA ASP A 45 -0.68 -5.79 -65.90
C ASP A 45 -0.91 -7.32 -66.06
N ARG A 46 -2.02 -7.69 -65.44
CA ARG A 46 -3.12 -8.59 -65.92
C ARG A 46 -3.28 -9.99 -65.35
N LYS A 47 -4.41 -10.10 -64.68
CA LYS A 47 -5.58 -10.96 -64.94
C LYS A 47 -5.65 -12.39 -64.35
N HIS A 48 -6.71 -12.51 -63.52
CA HIS A 48 -7.75 -13.56 -63.49
C HIS A 48 -7.35 -15.03 -63.56
N SER A 49 -7.79 -15.80 -62.53
CA SER A 49 -8.75 -16.91 -62.64
C SER A 49 -9.00 -17.49 -61.27
N GLU A 50 -10.22 -17.38 -60.74
CA GLU A 50 -11.22 -18.44 -60.61
C GLU A 50 -10.89 -19.56 -59.63
N ASN A 51 -11.75 -19.62 -58.61
CA ASN A 51 -12.06 -20.71 -57.69
C ASN A 51 -12.33 -22.06 -58.44
N PRO A 52 -12.17 -23.21 -57.82
CA PRO A 52 -13.41 -23.79 -57.28
C PRO A 52 -13.35 -24.45 -55.92
N ARG A 53 -14.50 -24.41 -55.31
CA ARG A 53 -15.06 -25.11 -54.16
C ARG A 53 -14.60 -26.58 -54.05
N GLY A 54 -14.31 -27.01 -52.83
CA GLY A 54 -14.22 -28.39 -52.41
C GLY A 54 -14.87 -28.56 -51.05
N GLU A 55 -16.14 -28.91 -51.07
CA GLU A 55 -16.88 -29.40 -49.91
C GLU A 55 -16.26 -30.71 -49.39
N ARG A 56 -15.93 -30.81 -48.12
CA ARG A 56 -15.81 -32.08 -47.41
C ARG A 56 -16.67 -32.05 -46.15
N LYS A 57 -17.79 -32.77 -46.26
CA LYS A 57 -18.57 -33.24 -45.14
C LYS A 57 -17.71 -34.17 -44.30
N PHE A 58 -17.73 -33.99 -43.02
CA PHE A 58 -17.37 -34.97 -42.02
C PHE A 58 -18.55 -35.16 -41.08
N ASP A 59 -19.31 -36.22 -41.35
CA ASP A 59 -20.21 -36.87 -40.41
C ASP A 59 -19.33 -37.67 -39.42
N GLY A 60 -19.57 -37.48 -38.14
CA GLY A 60 -18.89 -38.25 -37.10
C GLY A 60 -19.51 -38.01 -35.74
N GLU A 61 -20.68 -38.59 -35.54
CA GLU A 61 -21.25 -38.78 -34.20
C GLU A 61 -20.26 -39.47 -33.27
N ARG A 62 -19.90 -38.87 -32.18
CA ARG A 62 -19.32 -39.54 -31.02
C ARG A 62 -20.27 -39.45 -29.84
N LYS A 63 -20.85 -40.60 -29.56
CA LYS A 63 -21.67 -40.94 -28.40
C LYS A 63 -20.92 -40.61 -27.09
N TYR A 64 -21.62 -39.93 -26.21
CA TYR A 64 -21.27 -39.80 -24.80
C TYR A 64 -21.39 -41.18 -24.12
N GLY A 65 -20.29 -41.70 -23.60
CA GLY A 65 -20.28 -42.87 -22.72
C GLY A 65 -20.46 -42.42 -21.27
N GLU A 66 -21.59 -42.77 -20.71
CA GLU A 66 -21.89 -42.71 -19.29
C GLU A 66 -20.92 -43.61 -18.52
N ARG A 67 -20.17 -43.05 -17.61
CA ARG A 67 -19.45 -43.79 -16.56
C ARG A 67 -20.34 -43.87 -15.32
N ARG A 68 -20.89 -45.05 -15.13
CA ARG A 68 -21.55 -45.49 -13.88
C ARG A 68 -20.47 -45.51 -12.79
N PHE A 69 -20.76 -44.88 -11.67
CA PHE A 69 -20.05 -45.05 -10.40
C PHE A 69 -20.55 -46.35 -9.76
N ASP A 70 -19.63 -47.28 -9.48
CA ASP A 70 -19.87 -48.50 -8.74
C ASP A 70 -19.72 -48.16 -7.22
N ASP A 71 -20.85 -48.23 -6.53
CA ASP A 71 -20.92 -48.24 -5.08
C ASP A 71 -20.49 -49.60 -4.54
N ARG A 72 -19.36 -49.65 -3.84
CA ARG A 72 -19.06 -50.75 -2.93
C ARG A 72 -18.67 -50.23 -1.56
N PRO A 73 -19.30 -50.70 -0.49
CA PRO A 73 -19.02 -50.27 0.87
C PRO A 73 -17.69 -50.87 1.38
N ARG A 74 -16.81 -50.00 1.93
CA ARG A 74 -15.60 -50.43 2.64
C ARG A 74 -15.94 -50.64 4.10
N SER A 75 -15.65 -51.86 4.52
CA SER A 75 -15.71 -52.41 5.86
C SER A 75 -15.02 -51.58 6.92
N GLU A 76 -15.73 -51.49 8.05
CA GLU A 76 -15.28 -50.99 9.36
C GLU A 76 -14.03 -51.74 9.85
N ARG A 77 -12.99 -50.97 10.23
CA ARG A 77 -11.97 -51.41 11.16
C ARG A 77 -12.09 -50.62 12.46
N LYS A 78 -12.61 -51.32 13.46
CA LYS A 78 -12.57 -50.91 14.86
C LYS A 78 -11.10 -50.85 15.32
N PHE A 79 -10.67 -49.69 15.81
CA PHE A 79 -9.58 -49.60 16.74
C PHE A 79 -10.12 -49.06 18.06
N GLY A 80 -10.29 -49.93 19.02
CA GLY A 80 -10.50 -49.57 20.39
C GLY A 80 -9.17 -49.27 21.06
N GLY A 81 -9.12 -48.17 21.80
CA GLY A 81 -7.99 -47.76 22.62
C GLY A 81 -8.36 -46.58 23.50
N GLU A 82 -9.12 -46.89 24.55
CA GLU A 82 -9.35 -45.93 25.62
C GLU A 82 -8.03 -45.59 26.34
N ARG A 83 -7.65 -44.34 26.34
CA ARG A 83 -6.73 -43.78 27.34
C ARG A 83 -7.48 -42.79 28.20
N LYS A 84 -7.78 -43.22 29.40
CA LYS A 84 -8.27 -42.40 30.51
C LYS A 84 -7.15 -41.42 30.89
N PHE A 85 -7.43 -40.12 30.86
CA PHE A 85 -6.65 -39.12 31.58
C PHE A 85 -7.25 -38.90 32.94
N ASP A 86 -6.46 -39.24 33.96
CA ASP A 86 -6.77 -39.02 35.38
C ASP A 86 -6.44 -37.55 35.69
N ASN A 87 -7.45 -36.76 35.97
CA ASN A 87 -7.32 -35.43 36.57
C ASN A 87 -7.30 -35.59 38.09
N ARG A 88 -6.16 -35.38 38.69
CA ARG A 88 -6.07 -35.11 40.13
C ARG A 88 -5.41 -33.74 40.34
N PRO A 89 -6.01 -32.88 41.15
CA PRO A 89 -5.39 -31.63 41.55
C PRO A 89 -4.37 -31.89 42.69
N HIS A 90 -3.18 -31.30 42.52
CA HIS A 90 -2.19 -31.27 43.61
C HIS A 90 -2.36 -29.97 44.38
N ASP A 91 -2.94 -30.12 45.61
CA ASP A 91 -2.78 -29.17 46.69
C ASP A 91 -1.35 -29.26 47.23
N SER A 92 -0.68 -28.16 47.31
CA SER A 92 0.47 -28.00 48.20
C SER A 92 0.46 -26.59 48.81
N GLU A 93 -0.16 -26.50 49.94
CA GLU A 93 0.06 -25.43 50.93
C GLU A 93 1.53 -25.41 51.33
N ARG A 94 2.16 -24.24 51.23
CA ARG A 94 3.34 -23.89 51.99
C ARG A 94 3.10 -22.56 52.69
N LYS A 95 2.77 -22.66 53.97
CA LYS A 95 2.84 -21.59 54.97
C LYS A 95 4.30 -21.18 55.14
N PHE A 96 4.61 -19.90 55.00
CA PHE A 96 5.75 -19.28 55.68
C PHE A 96 5.23 -18.02 56.37
N GLY A 97 5.17 -18.14 57.67
CA GLY A 97 5.02 -17.03 58.61
C GLY A 97 6.40 -16.36 58.82
N GLY A 98 6.39 -15.08 58.96
CA GLY A 98 7.56 -14.29 59.30
C GLY A 98 7.19 -12.86 59.57
N GLU A 99 6.79 -12.58 60.82
CA GLU A 99 6.72 -11.22 61.37
C GLU A 99 8.07 -10.55 61.31
N ARG A 100 8.14 -9.28 60.91
CA ARG A 100 9.09 -8.27 61.44
C ARG A 100 8.55 -6.84 61.40
N LYS A 101 8.67 -6.26 62.56
CA LYS A 101 8.25 -4.97 63.06
C LYS A 101 8.95 -3.75 62.39
N HIS A 102 8.17 -2.65 62.36
CA HIS A 102 8.49 -1.24 62.67
C HIS A 102 9.85 -0.64 62.25
N GLY A 103 9.77 0.43 61.49
CA GLY A 103 10.80 1.44 61.33
C GLY A 103 10.20 2.75 60.82
N GLU A 104 10.40 3.76 61.61
CA GLU A 104 9.82 5.10 61.66
C GLU A 104 10.09 5.97 60.44
N ARG A 105 9.17 6.95 60.26
CA ARG A 105 9.32 8.15 59.39
C ARG A 105 10.35 9.10 59.98
N PRO A 106 10.90 10.05 59.13
CA PRO A 106 10.58 11.43 59.43
C PRO A 106 10.11 12.28 58.24
N ARG A 107 9.40 13.33 58.65
CA ARG A 107 8.78 14.41 57.88
C ARG A 107 9.83 15.31 57.24
N GLY A 108 9.50 15.84 56.04
CA GLY A 108 10.14 17.02 55.45
C GLY A 108 9.07 17.83 54.74
N GLU A 109 8.70 18.92 55.35
CA GLU A 109 7.84 19.98 54.78
C GLU A 109 8.57 20.73 53.68
N ARG A 110 7.89 21.01 52.53
CA ARG A 110 8.06 22.27 51.79
C ARG A 110 6.75 22.67 51.13
N ARG A 111 6.24 23.80 51.61
CA ARG A 111 5.21 24.64 51.02
C ARG A 111 5.69 25.19 49.68
N PHE A 112 4.80 25.21 48.67
CA PHE A 112 4.70 26.31 47.73
C PHE A 112 3.22 26.54 47.41
N ASP A 113 2.73 27.70 47.78
CA ASP A 113 1.54 28.35 47.26
C ASP A 113 1.77 28.77 45.83
N ASP A 114 0.75 28.62 44.99
CA ASP A 114 0.18 29.71 44.18
C ASP A 114 -0.94 29.17 43.29
N ARG A 115 -2.10 29.79 43.51
CA ARG A 115 -3.28 29.68 42.61
C ARG A 115 -3.19 30.86 41.60
N PRO A 116 -3.93 30.81 40.43
CA PRO A 116 -5.39 30.89 40.45
C PRO A 116 -6.17 30.14 39.36
N ARG A 117 -7.35 29.79 39.73
CA ARG A 117 -8.72 29.78 39.11
C ARG A 117 -8.86 29.71 37.58
N GLY A 118 -9.68 28.74 37.18
CA GLY A 118 -10.47 28.72 35.96
C GLY A 118 -11.55 27.63 36.02
N GLU A 119 -12.72 27.98 36.54
CA GLU A 119 -13.90 27.15 36.57
C GLU A 119 -14.45 26.93 35.13
N ARG A 120 -14.71 25.72 34.77
CA ARG A 120 -15.76 25.39 33.79
C ARG A 120 -16.55 24.20 34.31
N LYS A 121 -17.77 24.49 34.73
CA LYS A 121 -18.82 23.52 35.06
C LYS A 121 -19.30 22.85 33.78
N PHE A 122 -19.28 21.54 33.78
CA PHE A 122 -20.14 20.73 32.91
C PHE A 122 -21.17 20.04 33.80
N ASP A 123 -22.42 20.41 33.59
CA ASP A 123 -23.58 19.72 34.14
C ASP A 123 -23.84 18.46 33.31
N ASN A 124 -23.65 17.30 33.90
CA ASN A 124 -24.24 16.06 33.42
C ASN A 124 -25.05 15.45 34.56
N ARG A 125 -26.38 15.48 34.40
CA ARG A 125 -27.30 14.78 35.28
C ARG A 125 -27.29 13.30 34.94
N PRO A 126 -27.18 12.42 35.94
CA PRO A 126 -27.40 11.00 35.74
C PRO A 126 -28.89 10.66 35.84
N HIS A 127 -29.33 9.79 34.96
CA HIS A 127 -30.59 9.10 35.04
C HIS A 127 -30.45 7.95 36.07
N ASP A 128 -31.23 8.06 37.14
CA ASP A 128 -31.48 6.95 38.08
C ASP A 128 -32.34 5.87 37.43
N SER A 129 -31.88 4.63 37.47
CA SER A 129 -32.74 3.47 37.49
C SER A 129 -32.07 2.38 38.35
N GLU A 130 -32.48 2.39 39.61
CA GLU A 130 -32.22 1.30 40.56
C GLU A 130 -32.85 0.00 40.06
N ARG A 131 -32.07 -1.06 39.95
CA ARG A 131 -32.53 -2.43 40.08
C ARG A 131 -31.58 -3.18 41.02
N LYS A 132 -32.11 -3.44 42.19
CA LYS A 132 -31.54 -4.33 43.21
C LYS A 132 -31.50 -5.74 42.66
N HIS A 133 -30.34 -6.38 42.71
CA HIS A 133 -30.19 -7.82 42.60
C HIS A 133 -30.05 -8.41 44.01
N ASP A 134 -31.03 -9.27 44.37
CA ASP A 134 -30.96 -10.16 45.53
C ASP A 134 -30.20 -11.42 45.12
N ASP A 135 -29.11 -11.69 45.83
CA ASP A 135 -28.41 -12.98 45.79
C ASP A 135 -29.16 -14.00 46.67
N ARG A 136 -29.60 -15.11 46.07
CA ARG A 136 -29.76 -16.39 46.78
C ARG A 136 -29.53 -17.56 45.83
N PRO A 137 -28.81 -18.60 46.28
CA PRO A 137 -28.57 -19.80 45.50
C PRO A 137 -29.73 -20.78 45.59
N HIS A 138 -30.09 -21.43 44.51
CA HIS A 138 -30.94 -22.60 44.51
C HIS A 138 -30.27 -23.74 43.74
N ASP A 139 -29.92 -24.77 44.51
CA ASP A 139 -29.69 -26.13 44.06
C ASP A 139 -30.98 -26.71 43.43
N GLY A 140 -30.81 -27.44 42.34
CA GLY A 140 -31.93 -28.17 41.78
C GLY A 140 -31.57 -28.96 40.51
N GLU A 141 -31.13 -30.19 40.77
CA GLU A 141 -31.03 -31.24 39.74
C GLU A 141 -32.38 -31.41 39.02
N ARG A 142 -32.37 -31.41 37.65
CA ARG A 142 -33.39 -32.12 36.89
C ARG A 142 -32.76 -32.83 35.72
N ARG A 143 -32.78 -34.15 35.79
CA ARG A 143 -32.60 -35.11 34.72
C ARG A 143 -33.62 -34.87 33.62
N PHE A 144 -33.19 -34.93 32.37
CA PHE A 144 -34.05 -35.15 31.22
C PHE A 144 -33.68 -36.47 30.56
N ASP A 145 -34.64 -37.40 30.65
CA ASP A 145 -34.66 -38.65 29.92
C ASP A 145 -35.03 -38.38 28.44
N GLY A 146 -34.27 -38.98 27.58
CA GLY A 146 -34.56 -38.99 26.14
C GLY A 146 -35.56 -40.10 25.79
N ARG A 147 -36.40 -39.84 24.82
CA ARG A 147 -36.93 -40.84 23.86
C ARG A 147 -37.29 -40.20 22.53
N PRO A 148 -37.07 -40.92 21.42
CA PRO A 148 -37.33 -40.42 20.09
C PRO A 148 -38.79 -40.71 19.68
N HIS A 149 -39.36 -39.82 18.85
CA HIS A 149 -40.59 -40.08 18.15
C HIS A 149 -40.36 -39.98 16.62
N ASP A 150 -40.45 -41.14 15.99
CA ASP A 150 -40.71 -41.30 14.56
C ASP A 150 -42.13 -40.81 14.23
N GLY A 151 -42.28 -40.18 13.09
CA GLY A 151 -43.59 -39.79 12.60
C GLY A 151 -43.54 -39.22 11.18
N GLU A 152 -43.54 -40.12 10.21
CA GLU A 152 -43.88 -39.83 8.80
C GLU A 152 -45.24 -39.13 8.68
N ARG A 153 -45.32 -38.05 7.91
CA ARG A 153 -46.58 -37.66 7.26
C ARG A 153 -46.29 -37.12 5.86
N LYS A 154 -46.71 -37.91 4.91
CA LYS A 154 -46.98 -37.57 3.51
C LYS A 154 -48.00 -36.42 3.44
N PHE A 155 -47.79 -35.48 2.53
CA PHE A 155 -48.83 -34.61 2.01
C PHE A 155 -48.76 -34.64 0.48
N ASP A 156 -49.69 -35.35 -0.10
CA ASP A 156 -50.20 -35.14 -1.45
C ASP A 156 -51.30 -34.06 -1.40
N GLY A 157 -51.39 -33.22 -2.41
CA GLY A 157 -52.58 -32.36 -2.54
C GLY A 157 -52.37 -31.17 -3.50
N GLU A 158 -52.96 -31.34 -4.63
CA GLU A 158 -53.05 -30.45 -5.82
C GLU A 158 -53.70 -29.08 -5.53
N ARG A 159 -53.38 -28.17 -6.49
CA ARG A 159 -53.87 -26.79 -6.68
C ARG A 159 -55.41 -26.68 -6.70
N PRO A 160 -56.00 -25.42 -6.55
CA PRO A 160 -56.15 -24.57 -7.74
C PRO A 160 -56.03 -23.05 -7.55
N ARG A 161 -55.88 -22.40 -8.72
CA ARG A 161 -55.87 -20.95 -8.96
C ARG A 161 -57.16 -20.26 -8.52
N GLY A 162 -57.00 -19.11 -7.82
CA GLY A 162 -58.08 -18.19 -7.56
C GLY A 162 -57.74 -16.79 -8.04
N GLU A 163 -58.48 -16.33 -9.02
CA GLU A 163 -58.52 -14.95 -9.54
C GLU A 163 -58.96 -13.99 -8.45
N ARG A 164 -58.29 -12.83 -8.30
CA ARG A 164 -58.81 -11.72 -7.51
C ARG A 164 -59.14 -10.55 -8.44
N ARG A 165 -60.40 -10.25 -8.46
CA ARG A 165 -61.02 -9.10 -9.09
C ARG A 165 -60.62 -7.83 -8.39
N PHE A 166 -60.41 -6.76 -9.19
CA PHE A 166 -60.33 -5.38 -8.79
C PHE A 166 -61.71 -4.87 -8.38
N ASP A 167 -61.76 -4.24 -7.21
CA ASP A 167 -62.93 -3.48 -6.77
C ASP A 167 -62.57 -1.97 -6.74
N ASP A 168 -63.21 -1.23 -7.64
CA ASP A 168 -63.20 0.22 -7.69
C ASP A 168 -64.11 0.79 -6.60
N ARG A 169 -63.60 1.66 -5.71
CA ARG A 169 -64.45 2.59 -4.91
C ARG A 169 -63.83 3.98 -4.84
N PRO A 170 -64.64 5.02 -4.89
CA PRO A 170 -64.23 6.40 -5.17
C PRO A 170 -63.72 7.15 -3.94
N ARG A 171 -62.79 8.10 -4.22
CA ARG A 171 -62.22 9.08 -3.30
C ARG A 171 -63.27 9.98 -2.71
N SER A 172 -63.34 10.06 -1.38
CA SER A 172 -63.99 11.14 -0.65
C SER A 172 -62.99 12.21 -0.23
N GLU A 173 -63.27 13.43 -0.65
CA GLU A 173 -62.61 14.66 -0.25
C GLU A 173 -62.77 14.92 1.25
N ARG A 174 -61.66 15.20 1.97
CA ARG A 174 -61.69 15.82 3.28
C ARG A 174 -60.96 17.16 3.23
N LYS A 175 -61.76 18.21 3.44
CA LYS A 175 -61.33 19.58 3.72
C LYS A 175 -60.57 19.60 5.06
N PHE A 176 -59.42 20.26 5.07
CA PHE A 176 -58.74 20.65 6.29
C PHE A 176 -58.93 22.16 6.47
N ASP A 177 -59.76 22.51 7.43
CA ASP A 177 -59.79 23.83 8.09
C ASP A 177 -59.02 23.68 9.40
N GLY A 178 -58.03 24.55 9.65
CA GLY A 178 -57.31 24.55 10.91
C GLY A 178 -56.19 25.58 10.96
N GLU A 179 -56.55 26.83 11.21
CA GLU A 179 -55.65 27.93 11.56
C GLU A 179 -54.85 27.55 12.82
N ARG A 180 -53.51 27.63 12.77
CA ARG A 180 -52.67 27.72 13.95
C ARG A 180 -51.92 29.04 13.96
N LYS A 181 -52.31 29.87 14.92
CA LYS A 181 -51.64 31.11 15.30
C LYS A 181 -50.25 30.87 15.78
N PHE A 182 -49.28 31.59 15.21
CA PHE A 182 -47.95 31.71 15.74
C PHE A 182 -47.89 32.73 16.85
N ASP A 183 -47.46 32.35 18.04
CA ASP A 183 -47.20 33.22 19.16
C ASP A 183 -45.75 33.71 19.09
N ASN A 184 -45.60 35.01 18.82
CA ASN A 184 -44.33 35.73 18.88
C ASN A 184 -44.05 36.14 20.32
N ARG A 185 -42.99 35.57 20.93
CA ARG A 185 -42.37 36.17 22.10
C ARG A 185 -40.87 36.38 21.83
N PRO A 186 -40.34 37.57 22.08
CA PRO A 186 -38.92 37.86 21.91
C PRO A 186 -38.11 37.32 23.09
N HIS A 187 -37.03 36.61 22.78
CA HIS A 187 -36.00 36.29 23.77
C HIS A 187 -34.83 37.27 23.60
N ASP A 188 -34.72 38.19 24.55
CA ASP A 188 -33.53 38.95 24.83
C ASP A 188 -32.44 38.03 25.37
N SER A 189 -31.30 38.04 24.74
CA SER A 189 -30.03 37.69 25.38
C SER A 189 -28.89 38.43 24.71
N GLU A 190 -28.54 39.53 25.35
CA GLU A 190 -27.31 40.27 25.10
C GLU A 190 -26.08 39.35 25.28
N ARG A 191 -25.27 39.25 24.26
CA ARG A 191 -23.84 38.88 24.40
C ARG A 191 -23.00 39.97 23.78
N LYS A 192 -22.36 40.70 24.65
CA LYS A 192 -21.29 41.64 24.34
C LYS A 192 -20.14 40.92 23.65
N TYR A 193 -19.81 41.37 22.45
CA TYR A 193 -18.54 41.12 21.80
C TYR A 193 -17.65 42.32 22.00
N ASP A 194 -16.43 42.03 22.48
CA ASP A 194 -15.36 42.99 22.64
C ASP A 194 -14.73 43.30 21.28
N ASP A 195 -14.83 44.54 20.87
CA ASP A 195 -14.20 45.12 19.68
C ASP A 195 -12.68 45.24 19.92
N ARG A 196 -11.87 44.60 19.08
CA ARG A 196 -10.51 45.06 18.78
C ARG A 196 -10.33 45.18 17.27
N LEU A 197 -10.20 46.44 16.91
CA LEU A 197 -9.85 47.02 15.64
C LEU A 197 -8.72 46.31 14.89
N HIS A 198 -8.99 45.97 13.64
CA HIS A 198 -7.99 46.04 12.58
C HIS A 198 -8.65 46.69 11.34
N ASP A 199 -8.15 47.90 11.10
CA ASP A 199 -8.33 48.66 9.86
C ASP A 199 -7.71 47.86 8.70
N ASP A 200 -8.49 47.57 7.66
CA ASP A 200 -8.01 47.43 6.30
C ASP A 200 -9.05 47.90 5.30
N ASN A 201 -8.83 49.13 4.89
CA ASN A 201 -9.47 49.84 3.84
C ASN A 201 -9.19 49.22 2.49
N ARG A 202 -10.13 48.49 1.88
CA ARG A 202 -10.12 48.18 0.44
C ARG A 202 -11.41 48.61 -0.20
N LYS A 203 -11.31 49.73 -0.90
CA LYS A 203 -12.32 50.32 -1.78
C LYS A 203 -12.72 49.29 -2.85
N PHE A 204 -14.01 49.03 -2.96
CA PHE A 204 -14.62 48.41 -4.13
C PHE A 204 -14.67 49.44 -5.27
N ASP A 205 -14.03 49.13 -6.38
CA ASP A 205 -14.05 49.89 -7.60
C ASP A 205 -15.12 49.29 -8.53
N ASP A 206 -16.22 50.01 -8.68
CA ASP A 206 -17.28 49.76 -9.67
C ASP A 206 -16.72 50.06 -11.05
N ARG A 207 -16.59 49.08 -11.92
CA ARG A 207 -16.40 49.26 -13.38
C ARG A 207 -17.44 48.47 -14.17
N PRO A 208 -17.97 49.07 -15.24
CA PRO A 208 -19.12 48.52 -15.95
C PRO A 208 -18.72 47.31 -16.84
N ARG A 209 -19.65 46.38 -17.00
CA ARG A 209 -19.57 45.22 -17.89
C ARG A 209 -19.46 45.68 -19.35
N GLY A 210 -18.32 45.43 -19.96
CA GLY A 210 -18.11 45.53 -21.39
C GLY A 210 -18.30 44.17 -22.05
N ASP A 211 -19.17 44.15 -23.05
CA ASP A 211 -19.39 43.07 -23.98
C ASP A 211 -18.06 42.63 -24.63
N ARG A 212 -17.62 41.42 -24.37
CA ARG A 212 -16.55 40.79 -25.15
C ARG A 212 -17.15 39.68 -26.01
N ARG A 213 -17.28 39.98 -27.27
CA ARG A 213 -17.43 38.99 -28.35
C ARG A 213 -16.24 38.06 -28.32
N PHE A 214 -16.51 36.77 -28.20
CA PHE A 214 -15.54 35.70 -28.34
C PHE A 214 -15.37 35.40 -29.83
N ASP A 215 -14.29 35.90 -30.43
CA ASP A 215 -13.73 35.38 -31.66
C ASP A 215 -12.31 34.91 -31.33
N GLY A 216 -12.08 33.60 -31.44
CA GLY A 216 -10.75 33.05 -31.25
C GLY A 216 -10.79 31.58 -30.90
N ARG A 217 -10.65 30.69 -31.87
CA ARG A 217 -10.32 29.29 -31.67
C ARG A 217 -9.01 29.21 -30.88
N PRO A 218 -8.91 28.45 -29.78
CA PRO A 218 -7.62 28.16 -29.18
C PRO A 218 -6.96 27.00 -29.94
N GLU A 219 -5.89 27.29 -30.58
CA GLU A 219 -4.88 26.31 -31.00
C GLU A 219 -4.20 25.73 -29.80
N GLY A 220 -4.01 24.37 -29.77
CA GLY A 220 -3.13 23.68 -28.85
C GLY A 220 -3.67 23.58 -27.42
N GLY A 221 -4.63 22.68 -27.18
CA GLY A 221 -5.09 22.38 -25.82
C GLY A 221 -4.02 21.66 -25.02
N ARG A 222 -3.25 22.41 -24.21
CA ARG A 222 -2.43 21.82 -23.15
C ARG A 222 -3.35 21.06 -22.18
N PHE A 223 -3.10 19.76 -22.02
CA PHE A 223 -3.74 18.93 -21.02
C PHE A 223 -3.56 19.58 -19.64
N ARG A 224 -4.64 20.04 -19.03
CA ARG A 224 -4.65 20.39 -17.62
C ARG A 224 -5.19 19.17 -16.88
N PRO A 225 -4.38 18.46 -16.05
CA PRO A 225 -4.91 17.45 -15.16
C PRO A 225 -6.06 18.05 -14.38
N PHE A 226 -7.12 17.29 -14.18
CA PHE A 226 -8.28 17.75 -13.46
C PHE A 226 -7.86 18.42 -12.15
N ALA A 227 -8.36 19.65 -11.91
CA ALA A 227 -8.00 20.46 -10.76
C ALA A 227 -8.10 19.66 -9.45
N ALA A 228 -7.26 20.08 -8.47
CA ALA A 228 -7.17 19.46 -7.15
C ALA A 228 -8.55 19.14 -6.55
N PRO A 229 -8.66 18.05 -5.78
CA PRO A 229 -9.94 17.60 -5.22
C PRO A 229 -10.55 18.70 -4.38
N VAL A 230 -11.80 19.04 -4.66
CA VAL A 230 -12.61 19.89 -3.78
C VAL A 230 -12.82 19.09 -2.50
N ARG A 231 -12.21 19.53 -1.40
CA ARG A 231 -12.43 18.97 -0.06
C ARG A 231 -13.89 19.20 0.31
N GLY A 232 -14.73 18.23 0.01
CA GLY A 232 -16.15 18.24 0.32
C GLY A 232 -16.44 17.34 1.50
N GLY A 233 -17.08 17.88 2.55
CA GLY A 233 -17.45 17.13 3.74
C GLY A 233 -18.42 15.99 3.47
N GLY A 234 -18.05 14.81 3.70
CA GLY A 234 -18.57 13.80 4.56
C GLY A 234 -19.89 13.10 4.28
N ARG A 235 -20.37 12.89 3.04
CA ARG A 235 -21.38 11.86 2.80
C ARG A 235 -20.84 10.82 1.83
N SER A 236 -21.03 9.53 2.17
CA SER A 236 -20.73 8.41 1.27
C SER A 236 -21.35 8.69 -0.11
N PRO A 237 -20.61 8.46 -1.22
CA PRO A 237 -21.13 8.59 -2.57
C PRO A 237 -22.31 7.65 -2.83
N LEU A 238 -22.39 6.53 -2.08
CA LEU A 238 -23.46 5.55 -2.13
C LEU A 238 -24.09 5.37 -0.74
N PRO A 239 -25.40 5.62 -0.56
CA PRO A 239 -26.05 5.44 0.72
C PRO A 239 -26.16 3.96 1.16
N HIS A 240 -26.24 3.04 0.20
CA HIS A 240 -26.40 1.59 0.43
C HIS A 240 -25.50 0.79 -0.51
N PRO A 241 -24.20 0.65 -0.20
CA PRO A 241 -23.28 -0.13 -1.03
C PRO A 241 -23.49 -1.63 -0.79
N GLU A 242 -23.66 -2.42 -1.85
CA GLU A 242 -23.96 -3.85 -1.79
C GLU A 242 -23.06 -4.72 -2.65
N THR A 243 -22.40 -4.14 -3.67
CA THR A 243 -21.66 -4.89 -4.69
C THR A 243 -20.16 -4.68 -4.60
N ALA A 244 -19.39 -5.55 -5.28
CA ALA A 244 -17.95 -5.39 -5.47
C ALA A 244 -17.58 -4.04 -6.11
N ARG A 245 -18.42 -3.57 -7.04
CA ARG A 245 -18.23 -2.29 -7.73
C ARG A 245 -18.50 -1.11 -6.82
N ASP A 246 -19.45 -1.26 -5.90
CA ASP A 246 -19.73 -0.23 -4.89
C ASP A 246 -18.57 -0.09 -3.91
N ALA A 247 -18.00 -1.20 -3.48
CA ALA A 247 -16.80 -1.18 -2.63
C ALA A 247 -15.61 -0.51 -3.36
N ALA A 248 -15.41 -0.82 -4.66
CA ALA A 248 -14.38 -0.17 -5.46
C ALA A 248 -14.62 1.34 -5.62
N LEU A 249 -15.87 1.77 -5.80
CA LEU A 249 -16.25 3.20 -5.89
C LEU A 249 -16.00 3.93 -4.58
N LEU A 250 -16.37 3.34 -3.44
CA LEU A 250 -16.11 3.91 -2.11
C LEU A 250 -14.61 4.09 -1.86
N ALA A 251 -13.82 3.06 -2.19
CA ALA A 251 -12.37 3.13 -2.05
C ALA A 251 -11.75 4.21 -2.95
N LEU A 252 -12.23 4.35 -4.19
CA LEU A 252 -11.75 5.37 -5.12
C LEU A 252 -12.09 6.78 -4.63
N ASP A 253 -13.31 7.01 -4.14
CA ASP A 253 -13.73 8.27 -3.55
C ASP A 253 -12.85 8.68 -2.36
N ASP A 254 -12.54 7.74 -1.45
CA ASP A 254 -11.65 7.96 -0.31
C ASP A 254 -10.23 8.39 -0.76
N VAL A 255 -9.68 7.74 -1.78
CA VAL A 255 -8.36 8.09 -2.31
C VAL A 255 -8.35 9.45 -2.99
N ILE A 256 -9.37 9.75 -3.81
CA ILE A 256 -9.40 10.98 -4.61
C ILE A 256 -9.76 12.20 -3.78
N ARG A 257 -10.70 12.09 -2.82
CA ARG A 257 -11.26 13.24 -2.10
C ARG A 257 -10.78 13.37 -0.66
N HIS A 258 -10.47 12.27 -0.03
CA HIS A 258 -10.06 12.25 1.39
C HIS A 258 -8.57 11.98 1.58
N ASP A 259 -7.80 11.98 0.48
CA ASP A 259 -6.34 11.78 0.47
C ASP A 259 -5.89 10.50 1.21
N ALA A 260 -6.76 9.48 1.21
CA ALA A 260 -6.47 8.21 1.84
C ALA A 260 -5.45 7.41 1.03
N TYR A 261 -4.62 6.63 1.71
CA TYR A 261 -3.76 5.65 1.03
C TYR A 261 -4.59 4.52 0.44
N ALA A 262 -4.23 4.06 -0.77
CA ALA A 262 -5.02 3.10 -1.54
C ALA A 262 -5.36 1.82 -0.75
N SER A 263 -4.38 1.22 -0.08
CA SER A 263 -4.62 0.01 0.73
C SER A 263 -5.60 0.24 1.87
N GLN A 264 -5.49 1.36 2.59
CA GLN A 264 -6.38 1.69 3.71
C GLN A 264 -7.80 2.03 3.24
N ALA A 265 -7.93 2.71 2.09
CA ALA A 265 -9.22 3.01 1.49
C ALA A 265 -9.95 1.73 1.08
N LEU A 266 -9.23 0.82 0.44
CA LEU A 266 -9.77 -0.49 0.05
C LEU A 266 -10.19 -1.31 1.27
N ASP A 267 -9.35 -1.41 2.30
CA ASP A 267 -9.67 -2.17 3.53
C ASP A 267 -10.93 -1.64 4.22
N ARG A 268 -11.09 -0.30 4.30
CA ARG A 268 -12.30 0.32 4.84
C ARG A 268 -13.53 0.00 3.99
N ALA A 269 -13.42 0.13 2.69
CA ALA A 269 -14.52 -0.15 1.76
C ALA A 269 -14.95 -1.62 1.83
N LEU A 270 -13.98 -2.56 1.82
CA LEU A 270 -14.24 -3.99 1.94
C LEU A 270 -14.81 -4.40 3.32
N SER A 271 -14.55 -3.62 4.35
CA SER A 271 -15.13 -3.82 5.68
C SER A 271 -16.56 -3.26 5.80
N ALA A 272 -16.87 -2.23 5.00
CA ALA A 272 -18.19 -1.59 4.99
C ALA A 272 -19.24 -2.39 4.21
N VAL A 273 -18.83 -3.28 3.30
CA VAL A 273 -19.72 -4.04 2.40
C VAL A 273 -19.58 -5.55 2.68
N ARG A 274 -20.71 -6.25 2.78
CA ARG A 274 -20.70 -7.71 2.94
C ARG A 274 -20.52 -8.38 1.57
N LEU A 275 -19.32 -8.85 1.30
CA LEU A 275 -18.93 -9.45 0.02
C LEU A 275 -18.41 -10.88 0.22
N SER A 276 -18.68 -11.74 -0.77
CA SER A 276 -18.03 -13.05 -0.90
C SER A 276 -16.51 -12.88 -1.09
N PRO A 277 -15.68 -13.90 -0.83
CA PRO A 277 -14.24 -13.83 -1.11
C PRO A 277 -13.93 -13.49 -2.58
N GLU A 278 -14.74 -13.97 -3.52
CA GLU A 278 -14.64 -13.70 -4.96
C GLU A 278 -14.94 -12.22 -5.27
N ASP A 279 -16.03 -11.69 -4.70
CA ASP A 279 -16.40 -10.27 -4.87
C ASP A 279 -15.39 -9.33 -4.21
N ARG A 280 -14.79 -9.72 -3.10
CA ARG A 280 -13.70 -8.95 -2.48
C ARG A 280 -12.48 -8.85 -3.41
N ARG A 281 -12.11 -9.98 -4.08
CA ARG A 281 -11.05 -9.97 -5.09
C ARG A 281 -11.41 -9.11 -6.30
N LEU A 282 -12.65 -9.21 -6.77
CA LEU A 282 -13.14 -8.38 -7.86
C LEU A 282 -13.12 -6.89 -7.51
N ALA A 283 -13.61 -6.51 -6.34
CA ALA A 283 -13.56 -5.14 -5.86
C ALA A 283 -12.13 -4.59 -5.82
N ALA A 284 -11.19 -5.37 -5.26
CA ALA A 284 -9.79 -5.01 -5.22
C ALA A 284 -9.19 -4.84 -6.61
N SER A 285 -9.47 -5.76 -7.54
CA SER A 285 -8.96 -5.67 -8.91
C SER A 285 -9.50 -4.43 -9.64
N ILE A 286 -10.81 -4.18 -9.59
CA ILE A 286 -11.42 -2.99 -10.21
C ILE A 286 -10.80 -1.71 -9.63
N PHE A 287 -10.72 -1.62 -8.31
CA PHE A 287 -10.16 -0.47 -7.62
C PHE A 287 -8.71 -0.20 -8.01
N TYR A 288 -7.87 -1.24 -7.99
CA TYR A 288 -6.45 -1.06 -8.32
C TYR A 288 -6.24 -0.70 -9.78
N PHE A 289 -6.95 -1.32 -10.74
CA PHE A 289 -6.89 -0.91 -12.13
C PHE A 289 -7.32 0.55 -12.34
N ALA A 290 -8.34 0.99 -11.62
CA ALA A 290 -8.79 2.38 -11.66
C ALA A 290 -7.72 3.34 -11.13
N VAL A 291 -7.05 3.02 -10.02
CA VAL A 291 -6.00 3.85 -9.42
C VAL A 291 -4.73 3.86 -10.28
N GLU A 292 -4.26 2.71 -10.73
CA GLU A 292 -3.06 2.55 -11.55
C GLU A 292 -3.14 3.27 -12.88
N ASN A 293 -4.32 3.30 -13.48
CA ASN A 293 -4.53 3.88 -14.81
C ASN A 293 -5.28 5.21 -14.78
N ARG A 294 -5.27 5.90 -13.64
CA ARG A 294 -6.10 7.08 -13.41
C ARG A 294 -5.93 8.15 -14.48
N LEU A 295 -4.71 8.60 -14.77
CA LEU A 295 -4.48 9.69 -15.72
C LEU A 295 -4.81 9.26 -17.15
N ARG A 296 -4.57 7.99 -17.50
CA ARG A 296 -4.94 7.44 -18.80
C ARG A 296 -6.45 7.39 -18.98
N ILE A 297 -7.19 6.97 -17.94
CA ILE A 297 -8.66 6.97 -17.94
C ILE A 297 -9.18 8.40 -18.04
N GLU A 298 -8.66 9.34 -17.23
CA GLU A 298 -9.05 10.74 -17.24
C GLU A 298 -8.81 11.40 -18.61
N TRP A 299 -7.67 11.12 -19.24
CA TRP A 299 -7.36 11.57 -20.59
C TRP A 299 -8.37 11.03 -21.61
N THR A 300 -8.61 9.72 -21.58
CA THR A 300 -9.52 9.05 -22.53
C THR A 300 -10.95 9.56 -22.39
N LEU A 301 -11.48 9.61 -21.15
CA LEU A 301 -12.82 10.14 -20.89
C LEU A 301 -12.93 11.64 -21.26
N GLY A 302 -11.87 12.42 -21.03
CA GLY A 302 -11.83 13.84 -21.39
C GLY A 302 -11.92 14.11 -22.90
N LYS A 303 -11.56 13.15 -23.75
CA LYS A 303 -11.75 13.24 -25.19
C LYS A 303 -13.17 12.91 -25.64
N LEU A 304 -13.94 12.21 -24.80
CA LEU A 304 -15.32 11.78 -25.08
C LEU A 304 -16.37 12.71 -24.47
N MET A 305 -15.97 13.69 -23.66
CA MET A 305 -16.86 14.60 -22.95
C MET A 305 -16.41 16.06 -23.11
N GLU A 306 -17.31 16.97 -23.45
CA GLU A 306 -17.02 18.40 -23.52
C GLU A 306 -16.89 19.04 -22.12
N THR A 307 -17.64 18.54 -21.17
CA THR A 307 -17.66 19.03 -19.78
C THR A 307 -17.54 17.88 -18.79
N ARG A 308 -16.80 18.12 -17.72
CA ARG A 308 -16.65 17.13 -16.64
C ARG A 308 -17.96 17.04 -15.86
N PRO A 309 -18.52 15.84 -15.63
CA PRO A 309 -19.68 15.64 -14.79
C PRO A 309 -19.34 15.88 -13.31
N GLU A 310 -20.37 15.93 -12.46
CA GLU A 310 -20.18 16.01 -11.02
C GLU A 310 -19.33 14.85 -10.47
N PRO A 311 -18.67 15.04 -9.31
CA PRO A 311 -17.66 14.13 -8.80
C PRO A 311 -18.06 12.65 -8.75
N VAL A 312 -19.21 12.32 -8.18
CA VAL A 312 -19.66 10.92 -8.05
C VAL A 312 -19.89 10.26 -9.41
N VAL A 313 -20.40 10.99 -10.39
CA VAL A 313 -20.61 10.48 -11.75
C VAL A 313 -19.28 10.28 -12.47
N SER A 314 -18.33 11.20 -12.25
CA SER A 314 -16.97 11.07 -12.76
C SER A 314 -16.29 9.80 -12.22
N ASP A 315 -16.47 9.48 -10.94
CA ASP A 315 -15.88 8.28 -10.33
C ASP A 315 -16.54 6.99 -10.81
N VAL A 316 -17.88 7.01 -10.99
CA VAL A 316 -18.58 5.87 -11.60
C VAL A 316 -18.08 5.62 -13.03
N LEU A 317 -17.92 6.68 -13.84
CA LEU A 317 -17.31 6.56 -15.17
C LEU A 317 -15.89 6.01 -15.10
N HIS A 318 -15.11 6.42 -14.11
CA HIS A 318 -13.74 5.98 -13.92
C HIS A 318 -13.67 4.49 -13.61
N ILE A 319 -14.48 4.01 -12.64
CA ILE A 319 -14.60 2.58 -12.29
C ILE A 319 -15.08 1.74 -13.48
N ALA A 320 -16.03 2.23 -14.25
CA ALA A 320 -16.52 1.54 -15.44
C ALA A 320 -15.46 1.50 -16.55
N ALA A 321 -14.78 2.63 -16.81
CA ALA A 321 -13.71 2.70 -17.80
C ALA A 321 -12.52 1.79 -17.46
N ALA A 322 -12.16 1.67 -16.18
CA ALA A 322 -11.14 0.74 -15.73
C ALA A 322 -11.49 -0.71 -16.13
N GLN A 323 -12.75 -1.12 -15.93
CA GLN A 323 -13.22 -2.44 -16.32
C GLN A 323 -13.21 -2.63 -17.85
N LEU A 324 -13.67 -1.64 -18.60
CA LEU A 324 -13.75 -1.70 -20.06
C LEU A 324 -12.38 -1.72 -20.76
N LEU A 325 -11.38 -1.06 -20.19
CA LEU A 325 -10.08 -0.85 -20.83
C LEU A 325 -9.00 -1.84 -20.37
N PHE A 326 -9.13 -2.43 -19.17
CA PHE A 326 -8.04 -3.19 -18.56
C PHE A 326 -8.45 -4.54 -17.98
N MET A 327 -9.74 -4.95 -18.10
CA MET A 327 -10.23 -6.19 -17.51
C MET A 327 -10.97 -7.05 -18.54
N ASP A 328 -10.24 -7.87 -19.30
CA ASP A 328 -10.74 -8.67 -20.43
C ASP A 328 -11.83 -9.67 -20.04
N ARG A 329 -11.91 -10.06 -18.76
CA ARG A 329 -12.90 -11.05 -18.29
C ARG A 329 -14.25 -10.43 -17.91
N ILE A 330 -14.39 -9.12 -17.94
CA ILE A 330 -15.64 -8.42 -17.64
C ILE A 330 -16.36 -8.09 -18.96
N PRO A 331 -17.57 -8.62 -19.18
CA PRO A 331 -18.34 -8.25 -20.37
C PRO A 331 -18.70 -6.75 -20.36
N ASP A 332 -18.58 -6.10 -21.51
CA ASP A 332 -18.84 -4.66 -21.66
C ASP A 332 -20.23 -4.23 -21.13
N HIS A 333 -21.26 -5.03 -21.48
CA HIS A 333 -22.62 -4.74 -21.02
C HIS A 333 -22.75 -4.77 -19.50
N ALA A 334 -22.00 -5.67 -18.81
CA ALA A 334 -22.04 -5.74 -17.35
C ALA A 334 -21.40 -4.48 -16.70
N ALA A 335 -20.28 -4.00 -17.25
CA ALA A 335 -19.65 -2.77 -16.76
C ALA A 335 -20.55 -1.54 -16.95
N VAL A 336 -21.22 -1.44 -18.11
CA VAL A 336 -22.14 -0.32 -18.42
C VAL A 336 -23.40 -0.38 -17.56
N ASP A 337 -24.04 -1.54 -17.44
CA ASP A 337 -25.28 -1.70 -16.67
C ASP A 337 -25.07 -1.41 -15.18
N GLU A 338 -23.96 -1.88 -14.61
CA GLU A 338 -23.62 -1.60 -13.21
C GLU A 338 -23.29 -0.13 -12.97
N ALA A 339 -22.61 0.55 -13.89
CA ALA A 339 -22.35 1.98 -13.81
C ALA A 339 -23.66 2.79 -13.81
N VAL A 340 -24.63 2.42 -14.65
CA VAL A 340 -25.96 3.04 -14.67
C VAL A 340 -26.71 2.81 -13.35
N LYS A 341 -26.61 1.61 -12.75
CA LYS A 341 -27.17 1.31 -11.43
C LYS A 341 -26.53 2.16 -10.34
N GLN A 342 -25.20 2.28 -10.33
CA GLN A 342 -24.46 3.08 -9.36
C GLN A 342 -24.85 4.56 -9.41
N VAL A 343 -24.99 5.15 -10.61
CA VAL A 343 -25.44 6.55 -10.76
C VAL A 343 -26.85 6.75 -10.21
N ARG A 344 -27.77 5.80 -10.44
CA ARG A 344 -29.11 5.83 -9.86
C ARG A 344 -29.10 5.67 -8.35
N ALA A 345 -28.31 4.74 -7.82
CA ALA A 345 -28.12 4.52 -6.39
C ALA A 345 -27.54 5.76 -5.67
N ALA A 346 -26.65 6.49 -6.35
CA ALA A 346 -26.12 7.77 -5.88
C ALA A 346 -27.13 8.93 -5.93
N GLY A 347 -28.39 8.67 -6.31
CA GLY A 347 -29.43 9.70 -6.44
C GLY A 347 -29.29 10.60 -7.68
N ARG A 348 -28.55 10.13 -8.68
CA ARG A 348 -28.26 10.88 -9.93
C ARG A 348 -28.92 10.24 -11.17
N GLY A 349 -30.09 9.64 -11.00
CA GLY A 349 -30.81 8.93 -12.06
C GLY A 349 -31.07 9.73 -13.33
N GLY A 350 -31.05 11.08 -13.27
CA GLY A 350 -31.13 11.94 -14.46
C GLY A 350 -29.88 11.89 -15.37
N LEU A 351 -28.75 11.42 -14.85
CA LEU A 351 -27.48 11.33 -15.58
C LEU A 351 -27.17 9.91 -16.11
N ASP A 352 -28.08 8.96 -15.94
CA ASP A 352 -27.94 7.58 -16.41
C ASP A 352 -27.74 7.49 -17.94
N LYS A 353 -28.43 8.35 -18.71
CA LYS A 353 -28.28 8.44 -20.17
C LYS A 353 -26.90 8.97 -20.57
N LEU A 354 -26.38 9.95 -19.83
CA LEU A 354 -25.02 10.47 -20.05
C LEU A 354 -23.98 9.38 -19.84
N VAL A 355 -24.04 8.68 -18.69
CA VAL A 355 -23.10 7.60 -18.35
C VAL A 355 -23.14 6.49 -19.40
N ASN A 356 -24.33 6.00 -19.76
CA ASN A 356 -24.48 5.01 -20.82
C ASN A 356 -23.93 5.50 -22.16
N GLY A 357 -24.19 6.75 -22.55
CA GLY A 357 -23.70 7.36 -23.79
C GLY A 357 -22.18 7.42 -23.85
N VAL A 358 -21.53 7.94 -22.78
CA VAL A 358 -20.07 8.05 -22.68
C VAL A 358 -19.41 6.68 -22.73
N LEU A 359 -19.90 5.71 -21.95
CA LEU A 359 -19.31 4.37 -21.92
C LEU A 359 -19.46 3.62 -23.24
N ARG A 360 -20.60 3.76 -23.92
CA ARG A 360 -20.77 3.20 -25.28
C ARG A 360 -19.86 3.88 -26.31
N SER A 361 -19.60 5.18 -26.16
CA SER A 361 -18.61 5.87 -27.00
C SER A 361 -17.18 5.40 -26.70
N LEU A 362 -16.87 5.15 -25.45
CA LEU A 362 -15.59 4.56 -25.05
C LEU A 362 -15.37 3.17 -25.68
N ILE A 363 -16.39 2.31 -25.63
CA ILE A 363 -16.33 0.97 -26.24
C ILE A 363 -16.09 1.10 -27.75
N ARG A 364 -16.85 1.95 -28.45
CA ARG A 364 -16.65 2.16 -29.90
C ARG A 364 -15.25 2.67 -30.24
N ALA A 365 -14.73 3.65 -29.49
CA ALA A 365 -13.38 4.19 -29.70
C ALA A 365 -12.31 3.13 -29.42
N ARG A 366 -12.48 2.30 -28.39
CA ARG A 366 -11.61 1.18 -28.10
C ARG A 366 -11.59 0.16 -29.26
N ASP A 367 -12.76 -0.27 -29.68
CA ASP A 367 -12.92 -1.29 -30.73
C ASP A 367 -12.43 -0.79 -32.10
N ALA A 368 -12.52 0.52 -32.35
CA ALA A 368 -11.98 1.17 -33.53
C ALA A 368 -10.46 1.46 -33.46
N GLY A 369 -9.82 1.26 -32.30
CA GLY A 369 -8.41 1.59 -32.10
C GLY A 369 -8.13 3.11 -32.04
N GLU A 370 -9.15 3.93 -31.75
CA GLU A 370 -9.11 5.39 -31.76
C GLU A 370 -8.77 6.02 -30.38
N LEU A 371 -8.34 5.21 -29.41
CA LEU A 371 -7.95 5.68 -28.08
C LEU A 371 -6.56 6.34 -28.13
N ALA A 372 -6.50 7.54 -28.70
CA ALA A 372 -5.25 8.26 -28.88
C ALA A 372 -4.65 8.72 -27.53
N LEU A 373 -3.34 8.49 -27.36
CA LEU A 373 -2.51 9.10 -26.32
C LEU A 373 -2.05 10.50 -26.77
N PRO A 374 -1.44 11.32 -25.88
CA PRO A 374 -0.74 12.53 -26.32
C PRO A 374 0.29 12.22 -27.41
N ASP A 375 0.51 13.17 -28.29
CA ASP A 375 1.54 12.99 -29.33
C ASP A 375 2.93 13.01 -28.68
N ARG A 376 3.66 11.91 -28.86
CA ARG A 376 5.02 11.77 -28.34
C ARG A 376 6.00 12.76 -28.97
N ALA A 377 5.77 13.14 -30.21
CA ALA A 377 6.64 14.09 -30.92
C ALA A 377 6.46 15.52 -30.41
N GLU A 378 5.25 15.88 -29.94
CA GLU A 378 5.00 17.17 -29.32
C GLU A 378 5.53 17.24 -27.90
N SER A 379 5.31 16.19 -27.10
CA SER A 379 5.79 16.09 -25.71
C SER A 379 5.94 14.64 -25.26
N ALA A 380 7.18 14.17 -25.22
CA ALA A 380 7.49 12.84 -24.68
C ALA A 380 7.10 12.71 -23.21
N GLU A 381 7.20 13.79 -22.43
CA GLU A 381 6.85 13.79 -21.01
C GLU A 381 5.34 13.65 -20.77
N GLU A 382 4.51 14.37 -21.55
CA GLU A 382 3.05 14.23 -21.47
C GLU A 382 2.60 12.86 -21.95
N PHE A 383 3.21 12.35 -23.03
CA PHE A 383 2.97 10.99 -23.49
C PHE A 383 3.24 9.96 -22.40
N LEU A 384 4.43 10.01 -21.75
CA LEU A 384 4.80 9.09 -20.67
C LEU A 384 3.88 9.23 -19.46
N SER A 385 3.52 10.47 -19.09
CA SER A 385 2.62 10.77 -17.98
C SER A 385 1.26 10.11 -18.16
N VAL A 386 0.65 10.25 -19.32
CA VAL A 386 -0.66 9.67 -19.62
C VAL A 386 -0.56 8.16 -19.82
N ARG A 387 0.41 7.69 -20.60
CA ARG A 387 0.58 6.26 -20.92
C ARG A 387 0.76 5.42 -19.68
N TYR A 388 1.62 5.87 -18.76
CA TYR A 388 1.97 5.12 -17.54
C TYR A 388 1.27 5.67 -16.29
N SER A 389 0.35 6.63 -16.46
CA SER A 389 -0.46 7.19 -15.39
C SER A 389 0.37 7.72 -14.21
N LEU A 390 1.47 8.42 -14.50
CA LEU A 390 2.34 9.06 -13.52
C LEU A 390 2.23 10.58 -13.62
N ALA A 391 2.15 11.28 -12.48
CA ALA A 391 2.07 12.74 -12.44
C ALA A 391 3.19 13.40 -13.26
N LEU A 392 2.83 14.37 -14.11
CA LEU A 392 3.76 15.02 -15.05
C LEU A 392 5.00 15.61 -14.37
N PRO A 393 4.93 16.25 -13.19
CA PRO A 393 6.13 16.70 -12.47
C PRO A 393 7.12 15.58 -12.15
N ALA A 394 6.62 14.42 -11.74
CA ALA A 394 7.47 13.26 -11.49
C ALA A 394 8.13 12.74 -12.78
N VAL A 395 7.36 12.66 -13.86
CA VAL A 395 7.92 12.27 -15.18
C VAL A 395 9.03 13.22 -15.62
N ARG A 396 8.84 14.53 -15.50
CA ARG A 396 9.85 15.53 -15.85
C ARG A 396 11.14 15.35 -15.05
N ARG A 397 11.07 15.08 -13.75
CA ARG A 397 12.24 14.82 -12.90
C ARG A 397 12.93 13.51 -13.27
N LEU A 398 12.17 12.46 -13.58
CA LEU A 398 12.74 11.19 -14.05
C LEU A 398 13.41 11.35 -15.42
N VAL A 399 12.79 12.06 -16.35
CA VAL A 399 13.38 12.35 -17.69
C VAL A 399 14.63 13.20 -17.55
N ALA A 400 14.62 14.22 -16.69
CA ALA A 400 15.82 15.03 -16.42
C ALA A 400 16.96 14.21 -15.81
N ALA A 401 16.66 13.22 -14.97
CA ALA A 401 17.64 12.37 -14.31
C ALA A 401 18.18 11.24 -15.19
N TYR A 402 17.31 10.60 -15.99
CA TYR A 402 17.61 9.34 -16.67
C TYR A 402 17.50 9.41 -18.21
N GLY A 403 16.93 10.48 -18.76
CA GLY A 403 16.55 10.57 -20.18
C GLY A 403 15.22 9.87 -20.47
N VAL A 404 14.67 10.15 -21.67
CA VAL A 404 13.31 9.69 -22.07
C VAL A 404 13.25 8.16 -22.17
N GLU A 405 14.21 7.56 -22.88
CA GLU A 405 14.21 6.11 -23.17
C GLU A 405 14.35 5.27 -21.88
N ARG A 406 15.25 5.70 -21.00
CA ARG A 406 15.46 5.00 -19.72
C ARG A 406 14.26 5.17 -18.80
N THR A 407 13.66 6.36 -18.76
CA THR A 407 12.44 6.62 -18.00
C THR A 407 11.29 5.76 -18.52
N GLU A 408 11.12 5.67 -19.85
CA GLU A 408 10.09 4.82 -20.43
C GLU A 408 10.29 3.34 -20.06
N ALA A 409 11.51 2.83 -20.16
CA ALA A 409 11.85 1.46 -19.79
C ALA A 409 11.52 1.16 -18.30
N LEU A 410 11.84 2.11 -17.40
CA LEU A 410 11.48 2.01 -15.97
C LEU A 410 9.96 1.98 -15.77
N LEU A 411 9.22 2.88 -16.42
CA LEU A 411 7.77 2.97 -16.27
C LEU A 411 7.03 1.80 -16.91
N ALA A 412 7.61 1.22 -17.96
CA ALA A 412 7.08 0.02 -18.63
C ALA A 412 7.30 -1.25 -17.79
N HIS A 413 8.27 -1.23 -16.86
CA HIS A 413 8.48 -2.34 -15.93
C HIS A 413 7.25 -2.46 -15.03
N SER A 414 6.51 -3.55 -15.19
CA SER A 414 5.37 -3.88 -14.35
C SER A 414 5.55 -5.33 -13.91
N PRO A 415 5.53 -5.61 -12.60
CA PRO A 415 5.53 -6.99 -12.16
C PRO A 415 4.30 -7.71 -12.74
N GLU A 416 4.50 -8.91 -13.29
CA GLU A 416 3.44 -9.72 -13.90
C GLU A 416 2.35 -10.10 -12.89
N THR A 417 2.76 -10.27 -11.63
CA THR A 417 1.87 -10.61 -10.51
C THR A 417 2.18 -9.72 -9.31
N ARG A 418 1.15 -9.44 -8.51
CA ARG A 418 1.36 -8.77 -7.22
C ARG A 418 1.93 -9.76 -6.23
N GLU A 419 3.19 -9.61 -5.94
CA GLU A 419 3.92 -10.41 -4.97
C GLU A 419 3.98 -9.70 -3.61
N ILE A 420 3.91 -10.47 -2.54
CA ILE A 420 4.03 -9.95 -1.18
C ILE A 420 5.25 -10.60 -0.52
N THR A 421 6.18 -9.79 -0.07
CA THR A 421 7.34 -10.30 0.67
C THR A 421 7.04 -10.40 2.15
N VAL A 422 7.37 -11.55 2.73
CA VAL A 422 7.29 -11.82 4.17
C VAL A 422 8.63 -12.30 4.69
N ARG A 423 8.86 -12.12 6.00
CA ARG A 423 10.03 -12.64 6.68
C ARG A 423 9.68 -13.30 8.01
N PRO A 424 10.31 -14.43 8.39
CA PRO A 424 10.11 -15.07 9.68
C PRO A 424 10.63 -14.20 10.83
N ASN A 425 10.01 -14.36 12.01
CA ASN A 425 10.55 -13.87 13.27
C ASN A 425 11.37 -14.99 13.92
N HIS A 426 12.69 -15.00 13.74
CA HIS A 426 13.57 -16.05 14.21
C HIS A 426 13.65 -16.19 15.73
N ALA A 427 13.14 -15.23 16.50
CA ALA A 427 12.95 -15.41 17.94
C ALA A 427 11.81 -16.38 18.27
N ARG A 428 10.94 -16.73 17.30
CA ARG A 428 9.71 -17.52 17.50
C ARG A 428 9.58 -18.73 16.60
N ILE A 429 10.17 -18.71 15.40
CA ILE A 429 10.06 -19.79 14.44
C ILE A 429 11.39 -20.00 13.70
N GLY A 430 11.78 -21.27 13.56
CA GLY A 430 12.92 -21.65 12.73
C GLY A 430 12.61 -21.54 11.24
N ARG A 431 13.65 -21.51 10.39
CA ARG A 431 13.49 -21.39 8.94
C ARG A 431 12.68 -22.57 8.36
N ALA A 432 13.05 -23.80 8.73
CA ALA A 432 12.36 -25.00 8.23
C ALA A 432 10.89 -25.07 8.66
N ASP A 433 10.60 -24.69 9.91
CA ASP A 433 9.23 -24.66 10.43
C ASP A 433 8.40 -23.56 9.77
N PHE A 434 9.05 -22.43 9.39
CA PHE A 434 8.37 -21.37 8.66
C PHE A 434 8.04 -21.79 7.21
N GLU A 435 8.95 -22.47 6.52
CA GLU A 435 8.70 -23.02 5.19
C GLU A 435 7.56 -24.04 5.23
N ALA A 436 7.57 -24.96 6.20
CA ALA A 436 6.48 -25.91 6.41
C ALA A 436 5.13 -25.21 6.71
N LEU A 437 5.15 -24.12 7.46
CA LEU A 437 3.95 -23.31 7.74
C LEU A 437 3.38 -22.68 6.46
N LEU A 438 4.23 -22.19 5.55
CA LEU A 438 3.78 -21.64 4.27
C LEU A 438 3.15 -22.72 3.39
N ASP A 439 3.74 -23.93 3.37
CA ASP A 439 3.21 -25.10 2.65
C ASP A 439 1.85 -25.57 3.23
N GLU A 440 1.73 -25.66 4.56
CA GLU A 440 0.48 -26.00 5.26
C GLU A 440 -0.63 -24.97 4.99
N ALA A 441 -0.26 -23.69 4.86
CA ALA A 441 -1.18 -22.63 4.51
C ALA A 441 -1.53 -22.61 3.01
N HIS A 442 -0.98 -23.53 2.22
CA HIS A 442 -1.15 -23.61 0.75
C HIS A 442 -0.80 -22.31 0.02
N LEU A 443 0.21 -21.61 0.51
CA LEU A 443 0.73 -20.40 -0.12
C LEU A 443 1.80 -20.76 -1.14
N SER A 444 1.70 -20.20 -2.34
CA SER A 444 2.78 -20.30 -3.33
C SER A 444 3.89 -19.33 -2.95
N TRP A 445 5.10 -19.85 -2.74
CA TRP A 445 6.21 -19.05 -2.29
C TRP A 445 7.55 -19.41 -2.97
N ARG A 446 8.46 -18.44 -2.99
CA ARG A 446 9.89 -18.62 -3.35
C ARG A 446 10.75 -17.81 -2.39
N ARG A 447 12.01 -18.14 -2.28
CA ARG A 447 12.99 -17.31 -1.56
C ARG A 447 13.28 -16.06 -2.36
N GLY A 448 13.42 -14.93 -1.67
CA GLY A 448 13.85 -13.66 -2.23
C GLY A 448 15.37 -13.58 -2.43
N GLY A 449 15.84 -12.43 -2.91
CA GLY A 449 17.26 -12.11 -3.05
C GLY A 449 17.93 -11.71 -1.74
N VAL A 450 17.15 -11.31 -0.73
CA VAL A 450 17.62 -10.96 0.61
C VAL A 450 17.42 -12.14 1.55
N ASP A 451 18.39 -12.41 2.40
CA ASP A 451 18.29 -13.48 3.41
C ASP A 451 17.02 -13.31 4.26
N ASP A 452 16.30 -14.43 4.46
CA ASP A 452 15.05 -14.51 5.17
C ASP A 452 13.86 -13.79 4.50
N ALA A 453 14.00 -13.33 3.25
CA ALA A 453 12.89 -12.88 2.44
C ALA A 453 12.21 -14.07 1.75
N TYR A 454 10.88 -14.12 1.85
CA TYR A 454 10.01 -15.08 1.13
C TYR A 454 8.98 -14.31 0.35
N ILE A 455 8.93 -14.55 -0.94
CA ILE A 455 8.05 -13.86 -1.87
C ILE A 455 6.85 -14.76 -2.13
N LEU A 456 5.66 -14.27 -1.82
CA LEU A 456 4.40 -14.97 -1.92
C LEU A 456 3.63 -14.47 -3.15
N SER A 457 3.14 -15.38 -3.97
CA SER A 457 2.23 -15.08 -5.09
C SER A 457 0.79 -15.29 -4.65
N ASP A 458 -0.13 -14.44 -5.13
CA ASP A 458 -1.57 -14.51 -4.89
C ASP A 458 -2.00 -14.58 -3.41
N ALA A 459 -1.19 -14.07 -2.51
CA ALA A 459 -1.40 -14.12 -1.08
C ALA A 459 -2.33 -13.01 -0.60
N ALA A 460 -3.61 -13.31 -0.40
CA ALA A 460 -4.58 -12.41 0.21
C ALA A 460 -4.85 -12.79 1.68
N GLY A 461 -5.15 -11.78 2.51
CA GLY A 461 -5.58 -12.04 3.90
C GLY A 461 -4.48 -12.53 4.83
N LEU A 462 -3.21 -12.31 4.52
CA LEU A 462 -2.07 -12.72 5.36
C LEU A 462 -2.17 -12.24 6.80
N ALA A 463 -2.73 -11.06 7.04
CA ALA A 463 -2.94 -10.50 8.36
C ALA A 463 -3.99 -11.27 9.19
N ASP A 464 -4.84 -12.06 8.53
CA ASP A 464 -5.85 -12.89 9.16
C ASP A 464 -5.33 -14.26 9.61
N LEU A 465 -4.19 -14.68 9.09
CA LEU A 465 -3.58 -15.95 9.46
C LEU A 465 -3.23 -16.00 10.96
N PRO A 466 -3.54 -17.12 11.65
CA PRO A 466 -3.16 -17.31 13.04
C PRO A 466 -1.65 -17.10 13.29
N ALA A 467 -0.82 -17.55 12.36
CA ALA A 467 0.63 -17.40 12.40
C ALA A 467 1.09 -15.93 12.39
N TYR A 468 0.46 -15.07 11.56
CA TYR A 468 0.73 -13.64 11.57
C TYR A 468 0.33 -12.99 12.90
N ARG A 469 -0.87 -13.31 13.38
CA ARG A 469 -1.38 -12.81 14.67
C ARG A 469 -0.53 -13.25 15.86
N ALA A 470 0.01 -14.47 15.78
CA ALA A 470 0.96 -14.99 16.77
C ALA A 470 2.38 -14.37 16.66
N GLY A 471 2.64 -13.53 15.66
CA GLY A 471 3.92 -12.87 15.48
C GLY A 471 5.04 -13.77 14.97
N LEU A 472 4.70 -14.87 14.25
CA LEU A 472 5.69 -15.78 13.70
C LEU A 472 6.38 -15.19 12.47
N PHE A 473 5.75 -14.23 11.77
CA PHE A 473 6.32 -13.54 10.63
C PHE A 473 5.84 -12.10 10.49
N SER A 474 6.50 -11.35 9.64
CA SER A 474 6.17 -9.97 9.27
C SER A 474 6.07 -9.82 7.76
N ILE A 475 5.20 -8.92 7.30
CA ILE A 475 5.14 -8.47 5.91
C ILE A 475 6.13 -7.31 5.79
N GLN A 476 7.15 -7.45 4.96
CA GLN A 476 8.18 -6.43 4.74
C GLN A 476 8.89 -6.68 3.41
N SER A 477 9.01 -5.65 2.58
CA SER A 477 9.71 -5.71 1.30
C SER A 477 11.22 -5.81 1.44
N GLU A 478 11.89 -6.34 0.43
CA GLU A 478 13.35 -6.61 0.46
C GLU A 478 14.17 -5.34 0.62
N GLY A 479 13.86 -4.25 -0.08
CA GLY A 479 14.55 -2.96 0.10
C GLY A 479 14.38 -2.39 1.51
N SER A 480 13.18 -2.55 2.09
CA SER A 480 12.92 -2.19 3.49
C SER A 480 13.71 -3.07 4.48
N MET A 481 13.89 -4.37 4.17
CA MET A 481 14.77 -5.25 4.96
C MET A 481 16.22 -4.79 4.86
N LEU A 482 16.72 -4.51 3.66
CA LEU A 482 18.08 -4.04 3.43
C LEU A 482 18.40 -2.74 4.18
N ALA A 483 17.48 -1.78 4.21
CA ALA A 483 17.67 -0.55 4.98
C ALA A 483 17.84 -0.83 6.49
N ALA A 484 17.08 -1.76 7.06
CA ALA A 484 17.23 -2.16 8.45
C ALA A 484 18.54 -2.97 8.69
N LEU A 485 18.92 -3.84 7.75
CA LEU A 485 20.16 -4.61 7.80
C LEU A 485 21.40 -3.72 7.69
N ALA A 486 21.33 -2.63 6.90
CA ALA A 486 22.39 -1.65 6.77
C ALA A 486 22.80 -0.98 8.10
N VAL A 487 21.89 -0.94 9.08
CA VAL A 487 22.18 -0.44 10.43
C VAL A 487 23.18 -1.34 11.17
N GLY A 488 23.22 -2.63 10.84
CA GLY A 488 24.11 -3.59 11.50
C GLY A 488 23.78 -3.81 12.97
N ALA A 489 22.48 -3.87 13.30
CA ALA A 489 21.97 -4.02 14.67
C ALA A 489 22.53 -5.28 15.36
N ARG A 490 23.04 -5.11 16.59
CA ARG A 490 23.65 -6.16 17.42
C ARG A 490 23.17 -6.04 18.88
N PRO A 491 23.23 -7.12 19.66
CA PRO A 491 22.92 -7.08 21.10
C PRO A 491 23.66 -5.95 21.83
N GLY A 492 22.97 -5.26 22.73
CA GLY A 492 23.53 -4.19 23.57
C GLY A 492 23.50 -2.79 22.95
N MET A 493 23.26 -2.64 21.65
CA MET A 493 23.26 -1.33 20.99
C MET A 493 22.07 -0.44 21.41
N ARG A 494 22.29 0.85 21.29
CA ARG A 494 21.27 1.91 21.33
C ARG A 494 21.07 2.42 19.92
N ILE A 495 19.91 2.15 19.35
CA ILE A 495 19.58 2.53 17.97
C ILE A 495 18.39 3.49 17.99
N LEU A 496 18.45 4.54 17.17
CA LEU A 496 17.32 5.40 16.87
C LEU A 496 16.82 5.12 15.46
N ASP A 497 15.51 4.86 15.32
CA ASP A 497 14.75 4.85 14.06
C ASP A 497 13.91 6.15 14.05
N ALA A 498 14.34 7.13 13.27
CA ALA A 498 13.85 8.50 13.35
C ALA A 498 12.50 8.74 12.68
N CYS A 499 12.13 7.90 11.70
CA CYS A 499 10.85 7.95 10.96
C CYS A 499 10.23 6.55 10.91
N ALA A 500 10.01 5.95 12.07
CA ALA A 500 9.89 4.53 12.29
C ALA A 500 8.62 3.85 11.77
N ALA A 501 7.50 4.60 11.63
CA ALA A 501 6.21 3.99 11.35
C ALA A 501 6.11 3.44 9.91
N PRO A 502 5.47 2.27 9.76
CA PRO A 502 4.66 1.49 10.71
C PRO A 502 5.43 0.55 11.63
N GLY A 503 6.77 0.50 11.60
CA GLY A 503 7.58 -0.27 12.53
C GLY A 503 8.30 -1.49 11.95
N GLY A 504 8.22 -1.74 10.65
CA GLY A 504 8.84 -2.91 10.02
C GLY A 504 10.36 -2.94 10.20
N LYS A 505 11.07 -1.82 9.90
CA LYS A 505 12.52 -1.68 10.09
C LYS A 505 12.90 -1.72 11.56
N THR A 506 12.18 -0.99 12.41
CA THR A 506 12.32 -1.01 13.87
C THR A 506 12.29 -2.42 14.43
N CYS A 507 11.26 -3.20 14.05
CA CYS A 507 11.08 -4.57 14.56
C CYS A 507 12.20 -5.49 14.08
N LEU A 508 12.63 -5.41 12.81
CA LEU A 508 13.74 -6.22 12.30
C LEU A 508 15.04 -5.92 13.07
N MET A 509 15.35 -4.64 13.31
CA MET A 509 16.51 -4.26 14.13
C MET A 509 16.40 -4.81 15.56
N ALA A 510 15.23 -4.67 16.18
CA ALA A 510 14.98 -5.14 17.53
C ALA A 510 15.08 -6.66 17.68
N GLU A 511 14.60 -7.44 16.70
CA GLU A 511 14.73 -8.89 16.62
C GLU A 511 16.21 -9.31 16.56
N ARG A 512 17.02 -8.65 15.71
CA ARG A 512 18.47 -8.93 15.59
C ARG A 512 19.26 -8.58 16.85
N MET A 513 18.75 -7.67 17.68
CA MET A 513 19.36 -7.33 18.98
C MET A 513 18.98 -8.32 20.08
N GLY A 514 18.02 -9.19 19.87
CA GLY A 514 17.50 -10.10 20.90
C GLY A 514 16.92 -9.30 22.07
N ALA A 515 17.08 -9.80 23.29
CA ALA A 515 16.57 -9.13 24.48
C ALA A 515 17.48 -8.01 25.01
N SER A 516 18.59 -7.69 24.34
CA SER A 516 19.63 -6.77 24.81
C SER A 516 19.66 -5.50 23.97
N GLY A 517 19.87 -4.34 24.61
CA GLY A 517 19.90 -3.04 23.96
C GLY A 517 18.53 -2.41 23.81
N ARG A 518 18.41 -1.33 23.02
CA ARG A 518 17.15 -0.59 22.83
C ARG A 518 17.07 0.02 21.43
N VAL A 519 15.88 -0.07 20.82
CA VAL A 519 15.52 0.69 19.62
C VAL A 519 14.51 1.78 20.01
N PHE A 520 14.94 3.02 19.92
CA PHE A 520 14.07 4.19 20.05
C PHE A 520 13.40 4.41 18.68
N ALA A 521 12.09 4.46 18.65
CA ALA A 521 11.32 4.52 17.41
C ALA A 521 10.43 5.77 17.41
N TRP A 522 10.74 6.73 16.56
CA TRP A 522 10.05 8.01 16.49
C TRP A 522 9.14 8.10 15.27
N ASP A 523 8.01 8.75 15.45
CA ASP A 523 7.16 9.25 14.36
C ASP A 523 6.42 10.50 14.86
N VAL A 524 6.21 11.47 13.98
CA VAL A 524 5.55 12.74 14.32
C VAL A 524 4.05 12.57 14.60
N HIS A 525 3.43 11.49 14.10
CA HIS A 525 2.00 11.24 14.22
C HIS A 525 1.69 10.19 15.30
N ALA A 526 0.89 10.57 16.30
CA ALA A 526 0.52 9.67 17.41
C ALA A 526 -0.14 8.35 16.93
N HIS A 527 -1.05 8.41 15.95
CA HIS A 527 -1.70 7.21 15.42
C HIS A 527 -0.72 6.26 14.73
N ARG A 528 0.35 6.77 14.11
CA ARG A 528 1.39 5.96 13.48
C ARG A 528 2.31 5.32 14.53
N VAL A 529 2.57 6.01 15.64
CA VAL A 529 3.30 5.44 16.79
C VAL A 529 2.55 4.25 17.40
N GLU A 530 1.21 4.26 17.39
CA GLU A 530 0.42 3.10 17.83
C GLU A 530 0.61 1.88 16.92
N LEU A 531 0.84 2.08 15.62
CA LEU A 531 1.18 0.97 14.72
C LEU A 531 2.51 0.32 15.10
N ILE A 532 3.52 1.12 15.45
CA ILE A 532 4.81 0.61 15.93
C ILE A 532 4.62 -0.19 17.23
N ARG A 533 3.82 0.32 18.18
CA ARG A 533 3.50 -0.38 19.44
C ARG A 533 2.78 -1.70 19.19
N ALA A 534 1.81 -1.69 18.28
CA ALA A 534 1.06 -2.90 17.92
C ALA A 534 1.97 -3.95 17.27
N ALA A 535 2.85 -3.54 16.36
CA ALA A 535 3.81 -4.42 15.72
C ALA A 535 4.80 -5.02 16.73
N ALA A 536 5.40 -4.21 17.60
CA ALA A 536 6.32 -4.66 18.63
C ALA A 536 5.65 -5.66 19.61
N ARG A 537 4.42 -5.37 20.06
CA ARG A 537 3.65 -6.29 20.92
C ARG A 537 3.34 -7.61 20.23
N ARG A 538 2.88 -7.56 18.97
CA ARG A 538 2.57 -8.76 18.17
C ARG A 538 3.80 -9.66 18.03
N LEU A 539 4.98 -9.07 17.79
CA LEU A 539 6.23 -9.79 17.62
C LEU A 539 6.92 -10.16 18.95
N GLY A 540 6.45 -9.65 20.10
CA GLY A 540 7.04 -9.90 21.41
C GLY A 540 8.35 -9.19 21.66
N LEU A 541 8.48 -7.95 21.19
CA LEU A 541 9.70 -7.15 21.26
C LEU A 541 9.64 -6.12 22.37
N ASP A 542 10.25 -6.45 23.53
CA ASP A 542 10.26 -5.58 24.71
C ASP A 542 11.37 -4.53 24.70
N ASN A 543 12.26 -4.56 23.71
CA ASN A 543 13.39 -3.64 23.55
C ASN A 543 13.07 -2.43 22.64
N VAL A 544 11.84 -2.30 22.12
CA VAL A 544 11.39 -1.17 21.32
C VAL A 544 10.80 -0.07 22.23
N ARG A 545 11.12 1.20 21.96
CA ARG A 545 10.64 2.38 22.70
C ARG A 545 9.99 3.40 21.74
N PRO A 546 8.70 3.19 21.39
CA PRO A 546 8.00 4.08 20.48
C PRO A 546 7.62 5.40 21.17
N SER A 547 7.85 6.52 20.52
CA SER A 547 7.47 7.85 21.02
C SER A 547 7.07 8.80 19.90
N VAL A 548 6.16 9.73 20.21
CA VAL A 548 5.75 10.79 19.29
C VAL A 548 6.81 11.89 19.37
N ARG A 549 7.60 12.01 18.31
CA ARG A 549 8.71 12.96 18.21
C ARG A 549 8.83 13.50 16.79
N ASP A 550 9.22 14.75 16.68
CA ASP A 550 9.60 15.37 15.41
C ASP A 550 11.11 15.21 15.21
N ALA A 551 11.48 14.39 14.22
CA ALA A 551 12.88 14.07 13.92
C ALA A 551 13.73 15.27 13.41
N ARG A 552 13.10 16.40 13.08
CA ARG A 552 13.79 17.67 12.79
C ARG A 552 14.35 18.35 14.04
N ARG A 553 14.01 17.84 15.22
CA ARG A 553 14.44 18.41 16.51
C ARG A 553 15.36 17.43 17.19
N THR A 554 16.54 17.91 17.53
CA THR A 554 17.49 17.16 18.35
C THR A 554 16.94 16.94 19.76
N ASP A 555 17.29 15.80 20.34
CA ASP A 555 17.05 15.52 21.75
C ASP A 555 18.37 15.65 22.51
N PRO A 556 18.56 16.69 23.36
CA PRO A 556 19.82 16.88 24.08
C PRO A 556 20.21 15.70 24.97
N ASP A 557 19.21 14.94 25.50
CA ASP A 557 19.46 13.76 26.33
C ASP A 557 19.97 12.56 25.52
N MET A 558 19.84 12.62 24.19
CA MET A 558 20.29 11.63 23.25
C MET A 558 21.54 12.05 22.45
N ALA A 559 22.05 13.27 22.65
CA ALA A 559 23.21 13.77 21.94
C ALA A 559 24.41 12.82 22.09
N LEU A 560 25.05 12.48 20.97
CA LEU A 560 26.24 11.62 20.89
C LEU A 560 26.12 10.27 21.63
N SER A 561 24.90 9.72 21.74
CA SER A 561 24.66 8.52 22.56
C SER A 561 24.15 7.31 21.79
N MET A 562 23.84 7.45 20.50
CA MET A 562 23.35 6.36 19.66
C MET A 562 24.51 5.63 18.95
N ASP A 563 24.52 4.31 19.04
CA ASP A 563 25.44 3.47 18.28
C ASP A 563 25.16 3.54 16.79
N ALA A 564 23.86 3.62 16.45
CA ALA A 564 23.41 3.86 15.09
C ALA A 564 22.09 4.65 15.07
N VAL A 565 21.90 5.42 14.00
CA VAL A 565 20.65 6.13 13.70
C VAL A 565 20.21 5.75 12.30
N LEU A 566 18.96 5.32 12.15
CA LEU A 566 18.29 5.11 10.88
C LEU A 566 17.38 6.30 10.58
N VAL A 567 17.58 6.92 9.44
CA VAL A 567 16.70 7.94 8.87
C VAL A 567 16.09 7.34 7.60
N ASP A 568 15.00 6.57 7.77
CA ASP A 568 14.15 6.13 6.66
C ASP A 568 13.21 7.29 6.32
N ALA A 569 13.72 8.22 5.53
CA ALA A 569 13.17 9.56 5.40
C ALA A 569 11.82 9.59 4.66
N PRO A 570 10.91 10.50 5.02
CA PRO A 570 9.79 10.83 4.13
C PRO A 570 10.32 11.16 2.74
N CYS A 571 9.73 10.56 1.71
CA CYS A 571 10.19 10.71 0.33
C CYS A 571 9.01 10.65 -0.65
N SER A 572 9.26 10.92 -1.92
CA SER A 572 8.25 10.83 -2.99
C SER A 572 7.67 9.41 -3.15
N GLY A 573 8.41 8.37 -2.76
CA GLY A 573 7.98 6.98 -2.84
C GLY A 573 7.99 6.39 -4.24
N LEU A 574 8.56 7.07 -5.24
CA LEU A 574 8.51 6.65 -6.65
C LEU A 574 9.16 5.28 -6.91
N GLY A 575 9.98 4.77 -6.00
CA GLY A 575 10.56 3.43 -6.10
C GLY A 575 9.58 2.29 -5.78
N VAL A 576 8.45 2.59 -5.12
CA VAL A 576 7.42 1.62 -4.74
C VAL A 576 6.06 1.92 -5.37
N MET A 577 6.03 2.69 -6.46
CA MET A 577 4.79 3.08 -7.15
C MET A 577 4.06 1.91 -7.82
N TRP A 578 4.71 0.77 -7.98
CA TRP A 578 4.09 -0.46 -8.50
C TRP A 578 3.29 -1.18 -7.42
N ASP A 579 3.75 -1.13 -6.15
CA ASP A 579 3.07 -1.72 -5.00
C ASP A 579 2.03 -0.77 -4.39
N LYS A 580 2.30 0.55 -4.49
CA LYS A 580 1.47 1.63 -3.94
C LYS A 580 1.09 2.61 -5.05
N PRO A 581 0.11 2.25 -5.89
CA PRO A 581 -0.19 3.00 -7.11
C PRO A 581 -0.73 4.41 -6.87
N ASP A 582 -1.25 4.73 -5.68
CA ASP A 582 -1.65 6.08 -5.31
C ASP A 582 -0.48 7.09 -5.28
N ILE A 583 0.76 6.63 -5.13
CA ILE A 583 1.97 7.45 -5.25
C ILE A 583 2.05 8.12 -6.63
N ARG A 584 1.62 7.43 -7.68
CA ARG A 584 1.72 7.90 -9.07
C ARG A 584 1.11 9.29 -9.29
N PHE A 585 0.06 9.65 -8.58
CA PHE A 585 -0.60 10.96 -8.72
C PHE A 585 -0.37 11.91 -7.55
N ARG A 586 0.28 11.45 -6.46
CA ARG A 586 0.64 12.28 -5.30
C ARG A 586 1.96 13.02 -5.48
N ALA A 587 2.80 12.58 -6.41
CA ALA A 587 4.09 13.19 -6.71
C ALA A 587 3.92 14.51 -7.51
N THR A 588 3.26 15.50 -6.89
CA THR A 588 3.04 16.83 -7.43
C THR A 588 4.29 17.69 -7.29
N GLU A 589 4.38 18.80 -8.03
CA GLU A 589 5.52 19.74 -7.91
C GLU A 589 5.66 20.27 -6.48
N GLU A 590 4.55 20.57 -5.84
CA GLU A 590 4.54 21.04 -4.45
C GLU A 590 5.08 19.97 -3.50
N SER A 591 4.59 18.72 -3.57
CA SER A 591 5.04 17.64 -2.70
C SER A 591 6.53 17.32 -2.91
N LEU A 592 7.00 17.30 -4.17
CA LEU A 592 8.38 17.02 -4.50
C LEU A 592 9.34 18.15 -4.05
N SER A 593 8.90 19.41 -4.13
CA SER A 593 9.72 20.55 -3.68
C SER A 593 9.82 20.66 -2.16
N GLN A 594 8.81 20.17 -1.42
CA GLN A 594 8.79 20.22 0.06
C GLN A 594 9.56 19.09 0.71
N VAL A 595 9.65 17.92 0.06
CA VAL A 595 10.26 16.73 0.68
C VAL A 595 11.77 16.85 0.82
N ILE A 596 12.46 17.46 -0.13
CA ILE A 596 13.92 17.60 -0.14
C ILE A 596 14.44 18.44 1.04
N PRO A 597 13.91 19.64 1.33
CA PRO A 597 14.28 20.38 2.53
C PRO A 597 13.99 19.63 3.83
N LEU A 598 12.85 18.93 3.89
CA LEU A 598 12.45 18.13 5.06
C LEU A 598 13.46 17.01 5.34
N GLN A 599 13.91 16.29 4.29
CA GLN A 599 14.94 15.24 4.41
C GLN A 599 16.25 15.80 4.98
N ARG A 600 16.65 16.96 4.49
CA ARG A 600 17.85 17.65 4.96
C ARG A 600 17.76 18.02 6.45
N GLU A 601 16.65 18.65 6.87
CA GLU A 601 16.43 19.02 8.29
C GLU A 601 16.49 17.80 9.20
N ILE A 602 15.88 16.67 8.79
CA ILE A 602 15.89 15.43 9.57
C ILE A 602 17.31 14.86 9.66
N LEU A 603 18.03 14.80 8.53
CA LEU A 603 19.41 14.29 8.51
C LEU A 603 20.33 15.10 9.43
N ASP A 604 20.30 16.43 9.33
CA ASP A 604 21.14 17.32 10.10
C ASP A 604 20.85 17.19 11.61
N ALA A 605 19.56 17.12 12.01
CA ALA A 605 19.18 16.93 13.41
C ALA A 605 19.55 15.53 13.94
N CYS A 606 19.38 14.48 13.14
CA CYS A 606 19.71 13.13 13.53
C CYS A 606 21.21 12.87 13.65
N ALA A 607 22.05 13.59 12.89
CA ALA A 607 23.51 13.50 12.97
C ALA A 607 24.03 13.82 14.38
N GLU A 608 23.42 14.77 15.07
CA GLU A 608 23.85 15.17 16.42
C GLU A 608 23.73 14.06 17.47
N MET A 609 22.86 13.08 17.24
CA MET A 609 22.62 11.98 18.18
C MET A 609 23.59 10.80 17.99
N VAL A 610 24.29 10.72 16.85
CA VAL A 610 25.25 9.66 16.56
C VAL A 610 26.52 9.84 17.37
N ARG A 611 26.93 8.84 18.16
CA ARG A 611 28.18 8.89 18.91
C ARG A 611 29.42 8.85 18.01
N PRO A 612 30.60 9.28 18.46
CA PRO A 612 31.87 9.06 17.75
C PRO A 612 32.07 7.56 17.42
N GLY A 613 32.37 7.24 16.16
CA GLY A 613 32.46 5.86 15.63
C GLY A 613 31.12 5.20 15.37
N GLY A 614 29.98 5.86 15.66
CA GLY A 614 28.62 5.41 15.37
C GLY A 614 28.27 5.53 13.89
N LEU A 615 27.12 4.99 13.52
CA LEU A 615 26.65 4.90 12.13
C LEU A 615 25.36 5.72 11.93
N LEU A 616 25.30 6.52 10.89
CA LEU A 616 24.09 7.11 10.34
C LEU A 616 23.73 6.38 9.05
N VAL A 617 22.52 5.85 8.99
CA VAL A 617 21.97 5.21 7.78
C VAL A 617 20.84 6.09 7.27
N TYR A 618 20.97 6.55 6.05
CA TYR A 618 19.94 7.28 5.32
C TYR A 618 19.29 6.35 4.31
N SER A 619 17.96 6.28 4.28
CA SER A 619 17.24 5.47 3.30
C SER A 619 15.97 6.15 2.81
N THR A 620 15.60 5.86 1.56
CA THR A 620 14.38 6.31 0.91
C THR A 620 13.83 5.21 0.01
N CYS A 621 12.52 5.17 -0.18
CA CYS A 621 11.86 4.31 -1.16
C CYS A 621 11.58 5.06 -2.48
N THR A 622 12.52 5.87 -2.95
CA THR A 622 12.42 6.60 -4.20
C THR A 622 13.59 6.31 -5.14
N ILE A 623 13.40 6.64 -6.41
CA ILE A 623 14.43 6.52 -7.45
C ILE A 623 14.92 7.89 -7.94
N LEU A 624 14.51 8.99 -7.31
CA LEU A 624 14.96 10.34 -7.70
C LEU A 624 16.34 10.65 -7.11
N PRO A 625 17.37 10.94 -7.95
CA PRO A 625 18.71 11.23 -7.47
C PRO A 625 18.79 12.44 -6.53
N GLU A 626 17.88 13.41 -6.68
CA GLU A 626 17.82 14.61 -5.84
C GLU A 626 17.40 14.34 -4.41
N GLU A 627 16.61 13.27 -4.17
CA GLU A 627 16.24 12.79 -2.82
C GLU A 627 17.27 11.79 -2.25
N ASN A 628 18.13 11.25 -3.08
CA ASN A 628 19.01 10.12 -2.79
C ASN A 628 20.49 10.56 -2.73
N GLU A 629 21.20 10.35 -3.81
CA GLU A 629 22.64 10.62 -3.87
C GLU A 629 22.98 12.09 -3.59
N ALA A 630 22.18 13.03 -4.12
CA ALA A 630 22.41 14.45 -3.92
C ALA A 630 22.27 14.83 -2.43
N GLN A 631 21.29 14.26 -1.71
CA GLN A 631 21.14 14.47 -0.26
C GLN A 631 22.30 13.90 0.53
N ALA A 632 22.70 12.65 0.24
CA ALA A 632 23.82 12.00 0.95
C ALA A 632 25.14 12.77 0.73
N ARG A 633 25.41 13.22 -0.50
CA ARG A 633 26.59 14.02 -0.83
C ARG A 633 26.56 15.37 -0.12
N ALA A 634 25.47 16.11 -0.23
CA ALA A 634 25.30 17.41 0.42
C ALA A 634 25.38 17.32 1.96
N PHE A 635 24.93 16.20 2.55
CA PHE A 635 25.11 15.92 3.97
C PHE A 635 26.59 15.80 4.33
N LEU A 636 27.37 14.99 3.64
CA LEU A 636 28.79 14.80 3.89
C LEU A 636 29.61 16.10 3.71
N GLU A 637 29.18 17.00 2.80
CA GLU A 637 29.78 18.32 2.64
C GLU A 637 29.53 19.23 3.86
N ARG A 638 28.34 19.16 4.48
CA ARG A 638 27.98 19.96 5.67
C ARG A 638 28.51 19.38 6.97
N HIS A 639 28.73 18.04 7.01
CA HIS A 639 29.12 17.29 8.18
C HIS A 639 30.47 16.60 7.99
N PRO A 640 31.61 17.33 7.99
CA PRO A 640 32.95 16.78 7.76
C PRO A 640 33.38 15.76 8.83
N GLU A 641 32.66 15.72 9.96
CA GLU A 641 32.82 14.69 10.98
C GLU A 641 32.27 13.33 10.59
N PHE A 642 31.58 13.22 9.46
CA PHE A 642 31.13 11.95 8.86
C PHE A 642 31.95 11.60 7.64
N GLU A 643 32.02 10.30 7.35
CA GLU A 643 32.62 9.74 6.15
C GLU A 643 31.77 8.59 5.61
N PRO A 644 31.83 8.26 4.31
CA PRO A 644 31.14 7.10 3.77
C PRO A 644 31.60 5.81 4.44
N ASP A 645 30.67 4.92 4.78
CA ASP A 645 30.96 3.58 5.30
C ASP A 645 30.74 2.51 4.21
N GLY A 646 31.84 2.02 3.63
CA GLY A 646 31.84 1.08 2.50
C GLY A 646 31.66 -0.38 2.90
N GLY A 647 31.36 -0.71 4.17
CA GLY A 647 31.12 -2.11 4.58
C GLY A 647 29.92 -2.71 3.83
N ALA A 648 30.13 -3.86 3.18
CA ALA A 648 29.14 -4.50 2.29
C ALA A 648 28.52 -5.79 2.88
N GLU A 649 28.84 -6.14 4.13
CA GLU A 649 28.46 -7.41 4.77
C GLU A 649 26.93 -7.55 4.96
N TRP A 650 26.22 -6.44 4.97
CA TRP A 650 24.78 -6.38 5.08
C TRP A 650 24.04 -6.62 3.75
N LEU A 651 24.77 -6.58 2.63
CA LEU A 651 24.23 -6.82 1.29
C LEU A 651 24.38 -8.28 0.88
N PRO A 652 23.37 -8.84 0.21
CA PRO A 652 23.52 -10.06 -0.57
C PRO A 652 24.69 -9.95 -1.55
N GLU A 653 25.36 -11.05 -1.82
CA GLU A 653 26.56 -11.07 -2.68
C GLU A 653 26.28 -10.46 -4.07
N ALA A 654 25.12 -10.77 -4.65
CA ALA A 654 24.71 -10.26 -5.95
C ALA A 654 24.61 -8.73 -6.02
N LEU A 655 24.36 -8.06 -4.89
CA LEU A 655 24.18 -6.60 -4.84
C LEU A 655 25.46 -5.85 -4.42
N ARG A 656 26.50 -6.54 -3.92
CA ARG A 656 27.73 -5.89 -3.43
C ARG A 656 28.44 -5.08 -4.50
N GLY A 657 28.38 -5.53 -5.76
CA GLY A 657 28.97 -4.82 -6.90
C GLY A 657 28.30 -3.47 -7.23
N HIS A 658 27.10 -3.21 -6.70
CA HIS A 658 26.38 -1.95 -6.87
C HIS A 658 26.63 -0.95 -5.75
N LEU A 659 27.34 -1.35 -4.67
CA LEU A 659 27.72 -0.45 -3.59
C LEU A 659 28.89 0.44 -4.02
N ALA A 660 28.71 1.75 -3.99
CA ALA A 660 29.75 2.71 -4.27
C ALA A 660 29.77 3.80 -3.18
N ASP A 661 30.94 4.08 -2.61
CA ASP A 661 31.13 5.08 -1.56
C ASP A 661 30.07 4.98 -0.43
N GLY A 662 29.80 3.77 0.05
CA GLY A 662 28.82 3.52 1.11
C GLY A 662 27.35 3.71 0.69
N ARG A 663 27.06 3.82 -0.60
CA ARG A 663 25.73 4.09 -1.14
C ARG A 663 25.32 3.04 -2.17
N ILE A 664 24.03 2.69 -2.17
CA ILE A 664 23.44 1.81 -3.18
C ILE A 664 22.07 2.37 -3.60
N GLN A 665 21.82 2.42 -4.91
CA GLN A 665 20.51 2.65 -5.50
C GLN A 665 20.00 1.34 -6.10
N LEU A 666 18.93 0.80 -5.54
CA LEU A 666 18.20 -0.35 -6.08
C LEU A 666 17.19 0.13 -7.13
N MET A 667 17.13 -0.58 -8.26
CA MET A 667 16.23 -0.29 -9.37
C MET A 667 15.44 -1.54 -9.73
N PRO A 668 14.09 -1.45 -9.85
CA PRO A 668 13.24 -2.63 -10.01
C PRO A 668 13.59 -3.49 -11.23
N ASP A 669 13.91 -2.85 -12.35
CA ASP A 669 14.22 -3.49 -13.62
C ASP A 669 15.63 -4.06 -13.72
N ARG A 670 16.55 -3.66 -12.82
CA ARG A 670 17.93 -4.15 -12.77
C ARG A 670 18.14 -5.18 -11.66
N ASP A 671 17.60 -4.91 -10.49
CA ASP A 671 17.92 -5.65 -9.26
C ASP A 671 16.81 -6.61 -8.84
N GLY A 672 15.62 -6.55 -9.50
CA GLY A 672 14.46 -7.38 -9.14
C GLY A 672 13.89 -7.08 -7.76
N ILE A 673 14.28 -5.94 -7.16
CA ILE A 673 13.85 -5.43 -5.86
C ILE A 673 13.26 -4.05 -6.08
N GLU A 674 12.28 -3.65 -5.28
CA GLU A 674 11.69 -2.32 -5.38
C GLU A 674 12.75 -1.21 -5.35
N GLY A 675 12.43 -0.07 -5.98
CA GLY A 675 13.34 1.09 -6.02
C GLY A 675 13.61 1.63 -4.61
N PHE A 676 14.86 1.52 -4.18
CA PHE A 676 15.26 1.91 -2.83
C PHE A 676 16.67 2.50 -2.83
N PHE A 677 16.90 3.50 -2.00
CA PHE A 677 18.23 4.07 -1.80
C PHE A 677 18.68 3.87 -0.37
N ILE A 678 19.93 3.51 -0.17
CA ILE A 678 20.54 3.34 1.16
C ILE A 678 21.94 3.93 1.13
N ALA A 679 22.24 4.83 2.08
CA ALA A 679 23.56 5.39 2.29
C ALA A 679 24.00 5.17 3.74
N ARG A 680 25.22 4.68 3.93
CA ARG A 680 25.84 4.48 5.24
C ARG A 680 26.95 5.50 5.42
N MET A 681 26.90 6.22 6.55
CA MET A 681 27.83 7.28 6.89
C MET A 681 28.30 7.10 8.33
N ARG A 682 29.58 6.98 8.53
CA ARG A 682 30.18 6.75 9.86
C ARG A 682 30.69 8.04 10.46
N ARG A 683 30.33 8.34 11.71
CA ARG A 683 30.95 9.44 12.44
C ARG A 683 32.36 9.07 12.83
N ARG A 684 33.33 9.93 12.55
CA ARG A 684 34.74 9.75 12.90
C ARG A 684 34.93 9.61 14.41
N ARG A 685 36.00 8.96 14.83
CA ARG A 685 36.28 8.68 16.26
C ARG A 685 37.03 9.81 16.97
N THR A 686 37.30 10.89 16.27
CA THR A 686 38.08 12.05 16.84
C THR A 686 37.28 12.81 17.84
#